data_9271970dba3d2ffb967ce7ae56d5204d
#
_entry.id   9271970dba3d2ffb967ce7ae56d5204d
#
_cell.length_a   1.000
_cell.length_b   1.000
_cell.length_c   1.000
_cell.angle_alpha   90.00
_cell.angle_beta   90.00
_cell.angle_gamma   90.00
#
_symmetry.space_group_name_H-M   'P 1'
#
loop_
_entity.id
_entity.type
_entity.pdbx_description
1 polymer ?
#
loop_
_entity_poly.entity_id
_entity_poly.type
_entity_poly.pdbx_seq_one_letter_code
_entity_poly.pdbx_strand_id
1 'polypeptide(L)'
;MKRYYITTPIYYVNSVPHIGTALTTIVADACARFQKRRGRRVYFLTGTDENAPKVHRVAGERGIPTQQFVDEMAAEFERTWQALHIEYDVFIRTTEDRHKRVVTEVFRRLVRQGDIYKGSYQGWYCVSCETFFAGSKVDESRTCPDCGKPLEWRDEPCYYFRLSAYESRLKAHLAANPRFIEPEVRRNETLGFIAEGLQDIAVTRTGTDWGVPVPDDPASGVVYVWFDALLNYLTATGWLERDDYTDTWPPDLQLMGKDILPRFHATIWPAMLMALDLPLPERLYGHGWWIVNKQKMSKSLGNVYAPLEVVQSLAAASGCETPYAVDAFRYYMLREMPTDSDAEFSLEGLETRYNGDLANDLGNMLHRTLSMMHRYFGGRVPDGARVDAGLADLFAQQAARVTEAYEAVDFPRGLREAWQIISAVNRYYDEQAPWTLMKQGDTARAGQVLYAGLIAARLLSALVEPAMPQVAREIARQLGIGEPPAWNDATAMDALPAGHALQEPKPIFPRLQAKAEPKQPPAPTPQPEPPQQGATTMQDAITIDDFKRLQIRIATVTAAEPVPKSTKLLKLTLDVGGETRTIVAGIAEDYTPDQLVGKQIPVLVNLQPALIRGIVSEGMMLAADVDGRAVLLHPDREVPSGSTVR
;
A
#
# COMPACT_ATOMS: atom_id res chain seq x y z
N MET A 1 17.99 -24.22 15.86
CA MET A 1 17.83 -22.72 15.86
C MET A 1 16.44 -22.45 15.36
N LYS A 2 15.60 -21.76 16.17
CA LYS A 2 14.21 -21.43 15.86
C LYS A 2 14.11 -20.72 14.50
N ARG A 3 13.11 -21.05 13.68
CA ARG A 3 12.82 -20.34 12.43
C ARG A 3 12.08 -19.04 12.74
N TYR A 4 12.29 -18.03 11.92
CA TYR A 4 11.46 -16.83 11.93
C TYR A 4 10.16 -17.15 11.20
N TYR A 5 9.08 -17.31 11.96
CA TYR A 5 7.78 -17.71 11.41
C TYR A 5 6.92 -16.48 11.13
N ILE A 6 6.61 -16.27 9.86
CA ILE A 6 5.74 -15.18 9.39
C ILE A 6 4.52 -15.74 8.68
N THR A 7 3.36 -15.12 8.89
CA THR A 7 2.10 -15.58 8.28
C THR A 7 1.29 -14.44 7.71
N THR A 8 0.55 -14.71 6.62
CA THR A 8 -0.64 -13.94 6.24
C THR A 8 -1.89 -14.57 6.86
N PRO A 9 -3.08 -13.93 6.77
CA PRO A 9 -4.34 -14.68 6.87
C PRO A 9 -4.43 -15.64 5.69
N ILE A 10 -5.26 -16.66 5.83
CA ILE A 10 -5.69 -17.45 4.69
C ILE A 10 -6.92 -16.80 4.04
N TYR A 11 -7.02 -16.87 2.72
CA TYR A 11 -7.96 -16.07 1.94
C TYR A 11 -9.20 -16.86 1.55
N TYR A 12 -10.39 -16.26 1.70
CA TYR A 12 -11.63 -16.83 1.15
C TYR A 12 -11.54 -16.98 -0.38
N VAL A 13 -11.83 -18.18 -0.86
CA VAL A 13 -11.78 -18.53 -2.28
C VAL A 13 -13.08 -18.23 -3.06
N ASN A 14 -13.89 -17.32 -2.56
CA ASN A 14 -15.12 -16.89 -3.25
C ASN A 14 -14.85 -15.95 -4.45
N SER A 15 -13.63 -15.58 -4.67
CA SER A 15 -13.19 -14.74 -5.80
C SER A 15 -11.69 -14.86 -6.05
N VAL A 16 -11.26 -14.49 -7.27
CA VAL A 16 -9.83 -14.34 -7.59
C VAL A 16 -9.16 -13.28 -6.72
N PRO A 17 -7.83 -13.37 -6.53
CA PRO A 17 -7.07 -12.36 -5.81
C PRO A 17 -7.26 -10.95 -6.35
N HIS A 18 -7.32 -9.98 -5.47
CA HIS A 18 -7.36 -8.55 -5.80
C HIS A 18 -6.23 -7.80 -5.09
N ILE A 19 -6.02 -6.53 -5.41
CA ILE A 19 -4.92 -5.73 -4.85
C ILE A 19 -4.94 -5.68 -3.31
N GLY A 20 -6.11 -5.78 -2.66
CA GLY A 20 -6.21 -5.82 -1.20
C GLY A 20 -5.62 -7.11 -0.60
N THR A 21 -5.89 -8.30 -1.21
CA THR A 21 -5.28 -9.57 -0.80
C THR A 21 -3.79 -9.60 -1.16
N ALA A 22 -3.43 -9.03 -2.33
CA ALA A 22 -2.03 -8.94 -2.75
C ALA A 22 -1.20 -8.08 -1.81
N LEU A 23 -1.75 -6.99 -1.24
CA LEU A 23 -1.04 -6.15 -0.29
C LEU A 23 -0.48 -6.95 0.89
N THR A 24 -1.34 -7.66 1.62
CA THR A 24 -0.92 -8.44 2.80
C THR A 24 0.19 -9.42 2.44
N THR A 25 0.04 -10.11 1.30
CA THR A 25 1.01 -11.13 0.87
C THR A 25 2.33 -10.50 0.42
N ILE A 26 2.29 -9.34 -0.27
CA ILE A 26 3.50 -8.58 -0.66
C ILE A 26 4.24 -8.06 0.58
N VAL A 27 3.52 -7.54 1.59
CA VAL A 27 4.15 -7.08 2.85
C VAL A 27 4.80 -8.25 3.58
N ALA A 28 4.11 -9.40 3.65
CA ALA A 28 4.66 -10.61 4.29
C ALA A 28 5.91 -11.12 3.56
N ASP A 29 5.88 -11.19 2.22
CA ASP A 29 7.03 -11.58 1.42
C ASP A 29 8.21 -10.62 1.58
N ALA A 30 7.94 -9.31 1.60
CA ALA A 30 8.99 -8.32 1.84
C ALA A 30 9.62 -8.47 3.24
N CYS A 31 8.83 -8.72 4.28
CA CYS A 31 9.34 -9.05 5.62
C CYS A 31 10.15 -10.35 5.60
N ALA A 32 9.66 -11.39 4.94
CA ALA A 32 10.34 -12.68 4.83
C ALA A 32 11.72 -12.54 4.13
N ARG A 33 11.76 -11.82 3.00
CA ARG A 33 13.00 -11.51 2.28
C ARG A 33 13.97 -10.71 3.14
N PHE A 34 13.51 -9.66 3.79
CA PHE A 34 14.33 -8.88 4.71
C PHE A 34 14.96 -9.74 5.80
N GLN A 35 14.20 -10.64 6.43
CA GLN A 35 14.72 -11.52 7.46
C GLN A 35 15.69 -12.58 6.88
N LYS A 36 15.41 -13.14 5.70
CA LYS A 36 16.33 -14.05 4.98
C LYS A 36 17.67 -13.36 4.69
N ARG A 37 17.62 -12.09 4.21
CA ARG A 37 18.84 -11.29 3.94
C ARG A 37 19.66 -10.99 5.19
N ARG A 38 19.04 -10.95 6.36
CA ARG A 38 19.71 -10.83 7.66
C ARG A 38 20.25 -12.17 8.19
N GLY A 39 20.18 -13.24 7.40
CA GLY A 39 20.68 -14.56 7.75
C GLY A 39 19.76 -15.40 8.64
N ARG A 40 18.48 -15.00 8.82
CA ARG A 40 17.50 -15.81 9.57
C ARG A 40 16.96 -16.96 8.71
N ARG A 41 16.68 -18.09 9.31
CA ARG A 41 15.90 -19.17 8.70
C ARG A 41 14.43 -18.78 8.77
N VAL A 42 13.84 -18.39 7.66
CA VAL A 42 12.43 -17.96 7.58
C VAL A 42 11.53 -19.14 7.26
N TYR A 43 10.31 -19.11 7.78
CA TYR A 43 9.21 -20.01 7.43
C TYR A 43 7.98 -19.13 7.15
N PHE A 44 7.60 -19.00 5.90
CA PHE A 44 6.52 -18.14 5.45
C PHE A 44 5.29 -18.95 5.05
N LEU A 45 4.16 -18.72 5.76
CA LEU A 45 2.88 -19.36 5.56
C LEU A 45 1.89 -18.38 4.91
N THR A 46 1.22 -18.85 3.87
CA THR A 46 -0.01 -18.28 3.30
C THR A 46 -0.95 -19.41 2.92
N GLY A 47 -2.15 -19.13 2.41
CA GLY A 47 -3.07 -20.19 1.99
C GLY A 47 -4.49 -19.71 1.73
N THR A 48 -5.41 -20.68 1.67
CA THR A 48 -6.83 -20.45 1.36
C THR A 48 -7.75 -21.01 2.44
N ASP A 49 -8.79 -20.20 2.75
CA ASP A 49 -9.92 -20.60 3.60
C ASP A 49 -11.07 -21.06 2.72
N GLU A 50 -11.29 -22.37 2.73
CA GLU A 50 -12.16 -23.07 1.79
C GLU A 50 -13.46 -23.60 2.43
N ASN A 51 -13.52 -23.66 3.77
CA ASN A 51 -14.63 -24.28 4.52
C ASN A 51 -15.78 -23.30 4.82
N ALA A 52 -15.83 -22.14 4.12
CA ALA A 52 -16.90 -21.18 4.34
C ALA A 52 -18.20 -21.59 3.61
N PRO A 53 -19.39 -21.47 4.24
CA PRO A 53 -20.69 -21.72 3.60
C PRO A 53 -20.91 -20.91 2.32
N LYS A 54 -20.34 -19.70 2.26
CA LYS A 54 -20.38 -18.84 1.08
C LYS A 54 -19.67 -19.47 -0.13
N VAL A 55 -18.58 -20.19 0.09
CA VAL A 55 -17.84 -20.89 -0.97
C VAL A 55 -18.70 -22.00 -1.57
N HIS A 56 -19.35 -22.80 -0.72
CA HIS A 56 -20.29 -23.85 -1.15
C HIS A 56 -21.44 -23.28 -1.99
N ARG A 57 -22.01 -22.15 -1.56
CA ARG A 57 -23.08 -21.48 -2.31
C ARG A 57 -22.62 -21.03 -3.70
N VAL A 58 -21.43 -20.37 -3.79
CA VAL A 58 -20.88 -19.90 -5.07
C VAL A 58 -20.58 -21.06 -6.02
N ALA A 59 -20.09 -22.20 -5.52
CA ALA A 59 -19.89 -23.41 -6.31
C ALA A 59 -21.24 -23.94 -6.86
N GLY A 60 -22.28 -23.98 -6.01
CA GLY A 60 -23.64 -24.34 -6.41
C GLY A 60 -24.24 -23.42 -7.48
N GLU A 61 -24.05 -22.10 -7.35
CA GLU A 61 -24.46 -21.10 -8.36
C GLU A 61 -23.74 -21.32 -9.70
N ARG A 62 -22.51 -21.87 -9.70
CA ARG A 62 -21.76 -22.24 -10.91
C ARG A 62 -22.07 -23.64 -11.44
N GLY A 63 -22.84 -24.45 -10.69
CA GLY A 63 -23.21 -25.81 -11.07
C GLY A 63 -22.05 -26.80 -11.06
N ILE A 64 -21.01 -26.57 -10.25
CA ILE A 64 -19.84 -27.45 -10.13
C ILE A 64 -19.67 -27.96 -8.69
N PRO A 65 -19.04 -29.13 -8.48
CA PRO A 65 -18.74 -29.64 -7.14
C PRO A 65 -17.88 -28.65 -6.34
N THR A 66 -18.19 -28.46 -5.07
CA THR A 66 -17.48 -27.50 -4.20
C THR A 66 -15.99 -27.78 -4.13
N GLN A 67 -15.59 -29.07 -4.05
CA GLN A 67 -14.17 -29.43 -4.04
C GLN A 67 -13.46 -29.00 -5.33
N GLN A 68 -14.07 -29.22 -6.48
CA GLN A 68 -13.51 -28.75 -7.76
C GLN A 68 -13.37 -27.22 -7.77
N PHE A 69 -14.38 -26.50 -7.30
CA PHE A 69 -14.35 -25.05 -7.23
C PHE A 69 -13.19 -24.52 -6.38
N VAL A 70 -13.00 -25.08 -5.16
CA VAL A 70 -11.91 -24.65 -4.28
C VAL A 70 -10.53 -25.03 -4.82
N ASP A 71 -10.41 -26.16 -5.52
CA ASP A 71 -9.17 -26.58 -6.19
C ASP A 71 -8.78 -25.60 -7.31
N GLU A 72 -9.73 -25.20 -8.15
CA GLU A 72 -9.52 -24.20 -9.21
C GLU A 72 -9.11 -22.84 -8.62
N MET A 73 -9.80 -22.42 -7.57
CA MET A 73 -9.52 -21.13 -6.92
C MET A 73 -8.18 -21.12 -6.19
N ALA A 74 -7.82 -22.19 -5.46
CA ALA A 74 -6.52 -22.30 -4.81
C ALA A 74 -5.39 -22.20 -5.85
N ALA A 75 -5.51 -22.91 -6.97
CA ALA A 75 -4.55 -22.82 -8.06
C ALA A 75 -4.43 -21.39 -8.64
N GLU A 76 -5.53 -20.62 -8.67
CA GLU A 76 -5.51 -19.21 -9.10
C GLU A 76 -4.74 -18.31 -8.11
N PHE A 77 -4.91 -18.53 -6.80
CA PHE A 77 -4.12 -17.85 -5.77
C PHE A 77 -2.63 -18.17 -5.93
N GLU A 78 -2.25 -19.44 -6.06
CA GLU A 78 -0.85 -19.86 -6.23
C GLU A 78 -0.23 -19.25 -7.49
N ARG A 79 -0.95 -19.29 -8.65
CA ARG A 79 -0.48 -18.64 -9.89
C ARG A 79 -0.26 -17.13 -9.70
N THR A 80 -1.18 -16.47 -9.01
CA THR A 80 -1.07 -15.02 -8.75
C THR A 80 0.13 -14.72 -7.87
N TRP A 81 0.34 -15.48 -6.80
CA TRP A 81 1.49 -15.30 -5.91
C TRP A 81 2.82 -15.55 -6.64
N GLN A 82 2.89 -16.61 -7.43
CA GLN A 82 4.07 -16.90 -8.26
C GLN A 82 4.37 -15.75 -9.25
N ALA A 83 3.35 -15.26 -9.94
CA ALA A 83 3.50 -14.16 -10.90
C ALA A 83 3.89 -12.83 -10.23
N LEU A 84 3.53 -12.61 -8.95
CA LEU A 84 3.94 -11.46 -8.14
C LEU A 84 5.28 -11.66 -7.41
N HIS A 85 6.02 -12.72 -7.73
CA HIS A 85 7.30 -13.07 -7.10
C HIS A 85 7.22 -13.30 -5.59
N ILE A 86 6.10 -13.80 -5.09
CA ILE A 86 5.92 -14.18 -3.68
C ILE A 86 6.60 -15.53 -3.44
N GLU A 87 7.47 -15.62 -2.43
CA GLU A 87 8.23 -16.83 -2.07
C GLU A 87 7.80 -17.34 -0.69
N TYR A 88 6.66 -18.03 -0.63
CA TYR A 88 6.20 -18.72 0.57
C TYR A 88 6.81 -20.13 0.68
N ASP A 89 6.91 -20.63 1.93
CA ASP A 89 7.38 -21.99 2.20
C ASP A 89 6.22 -22.99 2.24
N VAL A 90 5.04 -22.53 2.67
CA VAL A 90 3.81 -23.34 2.75
C VAL A 90 2.60 -22.57 2.25
N PHE A 91 1.86 -23.21 1.35
CA PHE A 91 0.50 -22.83 0.99
C PHE A 91 -0.47 -23.83 1.62
N ILE A 92 -1.21 -23.43 2.67
CA ILE A 92 -2.12 -24.29 3.38
C ILE A 92 -3.54 -24.13 2.87
N ARG A 93 -4.30 -25.23 2.84
CA ARG A 93 -5.71 -25.27 2.48
C ARG A 93 -6.52 -25.86 3.63
N THR A 94 -7.63 -25.24 4.00
CA THR A 94 -8.46 -25.77 5.11
C THR A 94 -9.18 -27.07 4.77
N THR A 95 -9.25 -27.43 3.49
CA THR A 95 -9.77 -28.74 3.03
C THR A 95 -8.77 -29.90 3.15
N GLU A 96 -7.49 -29.63 3.47
CA GLU A 96 -6.49 -30.68 3.66
C GLU A 96 -6.81 -31.56 4.89
N ASP A 97 -6.59 -32.86 4.74
CA ASP A 97 -6.86 -33.82 5.82
C ASP A 97 -6.04 -33.54 7.08
N ARG A 98 -4.78 -33.08 6.94
CA ARG A 98 -3.97 -32.68 8.12
C ARG A 98 -4.61 -31.53 8.89
N HIS A 99 -5.22 -30.56 8.19
CA HIS A 99 -5.90 -29.45 8.84
C HIS A 99 -7.19 -29.92 9.54
N LYS A 100 -8.02 -30.70 8.86
CA LYS A 100 -9.24 -31.30 9.45
C LYS A 100 -8.93 -32.11 10.70
N ARG A 101 -7.81 -32.87 10.73
CA ARG A 101 -7.36 -33.59 11.94
C ARG A 101 -7.04 -32.67 13.10
N VAL A 102 -6.32 -31.55 12.82
CA VAL A 102 -5.98 -30.55 13.86
C VAL A 102 -7.26 -29.92 14.42
N VAL A 103 -8.18 -29.48 13.57
CA VAL A 103 -9.47 -28.89 13.98
C VAL A 103 -10.25 -29.89 14.87
N THR A 104 -10.35 -31.14 14.42
CA THR A 104 -11.04 -32.22 15.15
C THR A 104 -10.42 -32.43 16.52
N GLU A 105 -9.10 -32.55 16.64
CA GLU A 105 -8.44 -32.79 17.93
C GLU A 105 -8.54 -31.57 18.86
N VAL A 106 -8.36 -30.35 18.33
CA VAL A 106 -8.53 -29.14 19.14
C VAL A 106 -9.96 -29.03 19.68
N PHE A 107 -10.97 -29.25 18.85
CA PHE A 107 -12.37 -29.19 19.26
C PHE A 107 -12.66 -30.21 20.36
N ARG A 108 -12.26 -31.49 20.18
CA ARG A 108 -12.40 -32.54 21.19
C ARG A 108 -11.70 -32.22 22.50
N ARG A 109 -10.48 -31.69 22.44
CA ARG A 109 -9.70 -31.30 23.62
C ARG A 109 -10.42 -30.23 24.41
N LEU A 110 -10.89 -29.16 23.74
CA LEU A 110 -11.59 -28.07 24.40
C LEU A 110 -12.96 -28.46 24.94
N VAL A 111 -13.68 -29.41 24.31
CA VAL A 111 -14.91 -30.01 24.88
C VAL A 111 -14.59 -30.78 26.16
N ARG A 112 -13.54 -31.62 26.15
CA ARG A 112 -13.14 -32.39 27.36
C ARG A 112 -12.73 -31.48 28.52
N GLN A 113 -12.13 -30.31 28.23
CA GLN A 113 -11.72 -29.33 29.23
C GLN A 113 -12.88 -28.45 29.72
N GLY A 114 -14.01 -28.44 29.01
CA GLY A 114 -15.18 -27.61 29.31
C GLY A 114 -15.07 -26.20 28.78
N ASP A 115 -14.03 -25.89 27.97
CA ASP A 115 -13.88 -24.61 27.27
C ASP A 115 -14.82 -24.50 26.06
N ILE A 116 -15.26 -25.65 25.52
CA ILE A 116 -16.36 -25.73 24.58
C ILE A 116 -17.52 -26.49 25.26
N TYR A 117 -18.72 -25.91 25.20
CA TYR A 117 -19.92 -26.50 25.81
C TYR A 117 -21.13 -26.36 24.87
N LYS A 118 -22.10 -27.30 24.99
CA LYS A 118 -23.33 -27.31 24.20
C LYS A 118 -24.36 -26.34 24.79
N GLY A 119 -24.99 -25.55 23.93
CA GLY A 119 -26.02 -24.59 24.27
C GLY A 119 -27.02 -24.41 23.12
N SER A 120 -27.84 -23.37 23.18
CA SER A 120 -28.75 -22.95 22.10
C SER A 120 -28.50 -21.50 21.79
N TYR A 121 -28.42 -21.17 20.50
CA TYR A 121 -28.30 -19.79 20.05
C TYR A 121 -29.66 -19.26 19.59
N GLN A 122 -30.06 -18.12 20.15
CA GLN A 122 -31.22 -17.36 19.70
C GLN A 122 -30.78 -15.93 19.38
N GLY A 123 -30.85 -15.52 18.10
CA GLY A 123 -30.42 -14.18 17.72
C GLY A 123 -30.37 -13.91 16.23
N TRP A 124 -29.99 -12.70 15.91
CA TRP A 124 -29.85 -12.23 14.53
C TRP A 124 -28.51 -12.69 13.93
N TYR A 125 -28.56 -13.25 12.75
CA TYR A 125 -27.39 -13.75 12.02
C TYR A 125 -27.21 -13.04 10.68
N CYS A 126 -25.99 -12.55 10.41
CA CYS A 126 -25.61 -12.04 9.10
C CYS A 126 -24.95 -13.15 8.28
N VAL A 127 -25.64 -13.63 7.25
CA VAL A 127 -25.10 -14.64 6.34
C VAL A 127 -23.86 -14.15 5.58
N SER A 128 -23.78 -12.84 5.30
CA SER A 128 -22.67 -12.25 4.55
C SER A 128 -21.37 -12.10 5.36
N CYS A 129 -21.51 -11.74 6.65
CA CYS A 129 -20.39 -11.58 7.57
C CYS A 129 -20.14 -12.84 8.41
N GLU A 130 -21.02 -13.85 8.27
CA GLU A 130 -21.01 -15.10 9.06
C GLU A 130 -20.97 -14.84 10.58
N THR A 131 -21.66 -13.77 11.01
CA THR A 131 -21.59 -13.27 12.38
C THR A 131 -22.97 -13.18 13.00
N PHE A 132 -23.05 -13.58 14.27
CA PHE A 132 -24.22 -13.39 15.12
C PHE A 132 -24.19 -12.03 15.81
N PHE A 133 -25.38 -11.42 15.96
CA PHE A 133 -25.57 -10.16 16.67
C PHE A 133 -26.60 -10.34 17.78
N ALA A 134 -26.27 -9.89 19.00
CA ALA A 134 -27.24 -9.82 20.08
C ALA A 134 -28.37 -8.86 19.71
N GLY A 135 -29.61 -9.17 20.14
CA GLY A 135 -30.78 -8.35 19.81
C GLY A 135 -30.65 -6.88 20.16
N SER A 136 -29.85 -6.54 21.20
CA SER A 136 -29.56 -5.16 21.61
C SER A 136 -28.65 -4.37 20.63
N LYS A 137 -27.99 -5.05 19.70
CA LYS A 137 -27.10 -4.43 18.68
C LYS A 137 -27.77 -4.32 17.30
N VAL A 138 -29.02 -4.73 17.18
CA VAL A 138 -29.77 -4.73 15.91
C VAL A 138 -30.93 -3.73 16.03
N ASP A 139 -30.96 -2.76 15.17
CA ASP A 139 -32.00 -1.76 15.08
C ASP A 139 -33.28 -2.31 14.41
N GLU A 140 -34.30 -1.44 14.29
CA GLU A 140 -35.58 -1.82 13.67
C GLU A 140 -35.46 -2.19 12.19
N SER A 141 -34.38 -1.76 11.52
CA SER A 141 -34.10 -2.07 10.10
C SER A 141 -33.72 -3.52 9.89
N ARG A 142 -33.29 -4.24 10.94
CA ARG A 142 -32.78 -5.61 10.91
C ARG A 142 -31.66 -5.81 9.88
N THR A 143 -30.81 -4.80 9.75
CA THR A 143 -29.64 -4.83 8.86
C THR A 143 -28.36 -5.04 9.66
N CYS A 144 -27.38 -5.67 9.02
CA CYS A 144 -26.08 -5.93 9.64
C CYS A 144 -25.32 -4.62 9.86
N PRO A 145 -24.88 -4.30 11.07
CA PRO A 145 -24.09 -3.09 11.35
C PRO A 145 -22.80 -3.00 10.56
N ASP A 146 -22.19 -4.16 10.23
CA ASP A 146 -20.87 -4.24 9.57
C ASP A 146 -20.97 -4.13 8.04
N CYS A 147 -22.03 -4.67 7.40
CA CYS A 147 -22.13 -4.74 5.94
C CYS A 147 -23.44 -4.24 5.34
N GLY A 148 -24.40 -3.78 6.16
CA GLY A 148 -25.70 -3.24 5.72
C GLY A 148 -26.69 -4.25 5.12
N LYS A 149 -26.35 -5.57 5.09
CA LYS A 149 -27.24 -6.60 4.52
C LYS A 149 -28.29 -7.05 5.52
N PRO A 150 -29.45 -7.60 5.05
CA PRO A 150 -30.48 -8.14 5.94
C PRO A 150 -29.95 -9.22 6.88
N LEU A 151 -30.46 -9.24 8.11
CA LEU A 151 -30.18 -10.25 9.13
C LEU A 151 -31.31 -11.27 9.15
N GLU A 152 -30.96 -12.53 9.46
CA GLU A 152 -31.89 -13.64 9.67
C GLU A 152 -31.96 -13.98 11.16
N TRP A 153 -33.18 -14.18 11.69
CA TRP A 153 -33.33 -14.72 13.04
C TRP A 153 -33.07 -16.21 13.04
N ARG A 154 -32.22 -16.68 13.96
CA ARG A 154 -31.92 -18.10 14.13
C ARG A 154 -32.11 -18.54 15.56
N ASP A 155 -32.67 -19.74 15.71
CA ASP A 155 -32.78 -20.46 16.97
C ASP A 155 -32.33 -21.91 16.71
N GLU A 156 -31.10 -22.21 17.10
CA GLU A 156 -30.48 -23.47 16.79
C GLU A 156 -29.54 -23.96 17.91
N PRO A 157 -29.50 -25.29 18.18
CA PRO A 157 -28.52 -25.86 19.09
C PRO A 157 -27.13 -25.66 18.51
N CYS A 158 -26.19 -25.21 19.34
CA CYS A 158 -24.81 -24.99 18.91
C CYS A 158 -23.84 -25.23 20.07
N TYR A 159 -22.55 -25.35 19.74
CA TYR A 159 -21.49 -25.33 20.74
C TYR A 159 -20.94 -23.93 20.89
N TYR A 160 -20.59 -23.55 22.11
CA TYR A 160 -19.98 -22.28 22.48
C TYR A 160 -18.57 -22.49 22.98
N PHE A 161 -17.64 -21.59 22.56
CA PHE A 161 -16.33 -21.43 23.17
C PHE A 161 -16.41 -20.35 24.26
N ARG A 162 -15.90 -20.63 25.47
CA ARG A 162 -15.90 -19.73 26.64
C ARG A 162 -14.91 -18.57 26.48
N LEU A 163 -15.08 -17.75 25.46
CA LEU A 163 -14.20 -16.61 25.21
C LEU A 163 -14.17 -15.64 26.40
N SER A 164 -15.31 -15.45 27.07
CA SER A 164 -15.43 -14.56 28.24
C SER A 164 -14.49 -14.95 29.39
N ALA A 165 -14.21 -16.25 29.57
CA ALA A 165 -13.31 -16.75 30.62
C ALA A 165 -11.84 -16.30 30.41
N TYR A 166 -11.47 -15.93 29.19
CA TYR A 166 -10.11 -15.53 28.83
C TYR A 166 -9.87 -14.02 28.86
N GLU A 167 -10.91 -13.20 29.07
CA GLU A 167 -10.82 -11.73 29.02
C GLU A 167 -9.72 -11.17 29.95
N SER A 168 -9.69 -11.59 31.20
CA SER A 168 -8.70 -11.12 32.17
C SER A 168 -7.28 -11.52 31.79
N ARG A 169 -7.08 -12.74 31.26
CA ARG A 169 -5.77 -13.24 30.80
C ARG A 169 -5.30 -12.46 29.55
N LEU A 170 -6.20 -12.17 28.62
CA LEU A 170 -5.92 -11.34 27.44
C LEU A 170 -5.53 -9.92 27.83
N LYS A 171 -6.29 -9.27 28.71
CA LYS A 171 -5.96 -7.93 29.22
C LYS A 171 -4.58 -7.89 29.91
N ALA A 172 -4.28 -8.89 30.74
CA ALA A 172 -2.97 -9.00 31.39
C ALA A 172 -1.84 -9.21 30.36
N HIS A 173 -2.05 -10.06 29.36
CA HIS A 173 -1.06 -10.28 28.31
C HIS A 173 -0.78 -9.00 27.50
N LEU A 174 -1.83 -8.27 27.07
CA LEU A 174 -1.71 -7.01 26.35
C LEU A 174 -1.01 -5.92 27.17
N ALA A 175 -1.23 -5.87 28.48
CA ALA A 175 -0.55 -4.95 29.36
C ALA A 175 0.95 -5.27 29.52
N ALA A 176 1.29 -6.56 29.62
CA ALA A 176 2.68 -7.02 29.76
C ALA A 176 3.48 -6.95 28.45
N ASN A 177 2.81 -6.99 27.30
CA ASN A 177 3.44 -7.07 25.98
C ASN A 177 2.94 -5.92 25.07
N PRO A 178 3.46 -4.68 25.21
CA PRO A 178 2.96 -3.53 24.46
C PRO A 178 3.13 -3.65 22.93
N ARG A 179 4.05 -4.48 22.45
CA ARG A 179 4.28 -4.76 21.03
C ARG A 179 3.53 -5.97 20.49
N PHE A 180 2.71 -6.62 21.28
CA PHE A 180 1.94 -7.79 20.82
C PHE A 180 0.98 -7.43 19.67
N ILE A 181 0.39 -6.21 19.70
CA ILE A 181 -0.43 -5.68 18.62
C ILE A 181 0.19 -4.40 18.08
N GLU A 182 0.45 -4.35 16.80
CA GLU A 182 1.01 -3.21 16.06
C GLU A 182 0.18 -2.92 14.80
N PRO A 183 0.13 -1.67 14.35
CA PRO A 183 0.57 -0.45 15.02
C PRO A 183 -0.29 -0.07 16.24
N GLU A 184 0.10 0.97 16.98
CA GLU A 184 -0.55 1.38 18.24
C GLU A 184 -2.05 1.66 18.07
N VAL A 185 -2.47 2.24 16.94
CA VAL A 185 -3.88 2.49 16.66
C VAL A 185 -4.70 1.19 16.69
N ARG A 186 -4.16 0.07 16.18
CA ARG A 186 -4.82 -1.23 16.19
C ARG A 186 -4.88 -1.83 17.58
N ARG A 187 -3.83 -1.61 18.37
CA ARG A 187 -3.83 -1.99 19.79
C ARG A 187 -4.93 -1.26 20.54
N ASN A 188 -5.09 0.04 20.34
CA ASN A 188 -6.12 0.84 20.99
C ASN A 188 -7.54 0.43 20.57
N GLU A 189 -7.78 0.14 19.29
CA GLU A 189 -9.05 -0.42 18.79
C GLU A 189 -9.36 -1.78 19.46
N THR A 190 -8.37 -2.65 19.58
CA THR A 190 -8.54 -3.95 20.25
C THR A 190 -8.83 -3.81 21.74
N LEU A 191 -8.14 -2.90 22.44
CA LEU A 191 -8.41 -2.62 23.85
C LEU A 191 -9.83 -2.07 24.04
N GLY A 192 -10.29 -1.18 23.16
CA GLY A 192 -11.67 -0.70 23.12
C GLY A 192 -12.67 -1.85 22.94
N PHE A 193 -12.43 -2.73 21.98
CA PHE A 193 -13.27 -3.89 21.73
C PHE A 193 -13.35 -4.83 22.95
N ILE A 194 -12.22 -5.11 23.61
CA ILE A 194 -12.21 -5.96 24.82
C ILE A 194 -12.88 -5.25 26.02
N ALA A 195 -12.82 -3.92 26.09
CA ALA A 195 -13.45 -3.16 27.16
C ALA A 195 -14.99 -3.23 27.14
N GLU A 196 -15.59 -3.49 25.98
CA GLU A 196 -17.04 -3.76 25.87
C GLU A 196 -17.47 -5.05 26.56
N GLY A 197 -16.53 -5.92 26.95
CA GLY A 197 -16.77 -7.24 27.55
C GLY A 197 -16.85 -8.35 26.50
N LEU A 198 -16.00 -9.36 26.63
CA LEU A 198 -16.00 -10.51 25.73
C LEU A 198 -17.16 -11.44 26.07
N GLN A 199 -17.88 -11.90 25.04
CA GLN A 199 -18.96 -12.86 25.14
C GLN A 199 -18.54 -14.23 24.60
N ASP A 200 -19.11 -15.32 25.11
CA ASP A 200 -18.92 -16.64 24.55
C ASP A 200 -19.42 -16.70 23.11
N ILE A 201 -18.71 -17.39 22.26
CA ILE A 201 -18.99 -17.43 20.83
C ILE A 201 -19.47 -18.79 20.36
N ALA A 202 -20.49 -18.81 19.49
CA ALA A 202 -20.96 -20.04 18.86
C ALA A 202 -19.92 -20.54 17.83
N VAL A 203 -19.39 -21.76 18.05
CA VAL A 203 -18.31 -22.38 17.25
C VAL A 203 -18.78 -23.52 16.36
N THR A 204 -20.09 -23.68 16.17
CA THR A 204 -20.69 -24.60 15.18
C THR A 204 -21.74 -23.90 14.35
N ARG A 205 -22.00 -24.43 13.15
CA ARG A 205 -23.04 -23.96 12.24
C ARG A 205 -23.84 -25.13 11.70
N THR A 206 -25.17 -24.98 11.73
CA THR A 206 -26.10 -25.87 11.03
C THR A 206 -26.44 -25.32 9.64
N GLY A 207 -27.16 -26.10 8.83
CA GLY A 207 -27.63 -25.65 7.51
C GLY A 207 -26.59 -25.71 6.38
N THR A 208 -25.44 -26.31 6.64
CA THR A 208 -24.43 -26.67 5.63
C THR A 208 -23.76 -27.97 6.01
N ASP A 209 -23.37 -28.76 5.03
CA ASP A 209 -22.56 -29.96 5.15
C ASP A 209 -21.11 -29.75 4.69
N TRP A 210 -20.81 -28.55 4.18
CA TRP A 210 -19.47 -28.15 3.74
C TRP A 210 -18.67 -27.53 4.89
N GLY A 211 -17.59 -28.21 5.27
CA GLY A 211 -16.71 -27.84 6.39
C GLY A 211 -16.25 -29.05 7.19
N VAL A 212 -15.62 -28.84 8.33
CA VAL A 212 -15.24 -29.91 9.26
C VAL A 212 -16.46 -30.30 10.10
N PRO A 213 -16.96 -31.54 9.99
CA PRO A 213 -18.10 -31.98 10.81
C PRO A 213 -17.80 -31.83 12.31
N VAL A 214 -18.82 -31.47 13.11
CA VAL A 214 -18.66 -31.39 14.57
C VAL A 214 -18.20 -32.76 15.11
N PRO A 215 -17.02 -32.84 15.75
CA PRO A 215 -16.47 -34.08 16.22
C PRO A 215 -17.39 -34.74 17.23
N ASP A 216 -17.66 -36.05 17.06
CA ASP A 216 -18.50 -36.90 17.92
C ASP A 216 -20.00 -36.50 17.98
N ASP A 217 -20.40 -35.40 17.26
CA ASP A 217 -21.79 -34.95 17.16
C ASP A 217 -22.08 -34.31 15.78
N PRO A 218 -21.94 -35.03 14.65
CA PRO A 218 -22.11 -34.49 13.31
C PRO A 218 -23.51 -33.94 13.03
N ALA A 219 -24.52 -34.35 13.84
CA ALA A 219 -25.87 -33.79 13.75
C ALA A 219 -25.93 -32.30 14.14
N SER A 220 -24.96 -31.80 14.89
CA SER A 220 -24.81 -30.37 15.22
C SER A 220 -24.14 -29.57 14.11
N GLY A 221 -23.96 -30.12 12.90
CA GLY A 221 -23.45 -29.45 11.71
C GLY A 221 -21.94 -29.45 11.59
N VAL A 222 -21.34 -28.31 11.20
CA VAL A 222 -19.90 -28.14 10.98
C VAL A 222 -19.30 -27.13 11.94
N VAL A 223 -18.00 -27.26 12.16
CA VAL A 223 -17.21 -26.28 12.94
C VAL A 223 -17.26 -24.92 12.24
N TYR A 224 -17.39 -23.86 13.02
CA TYR A 224 -17.44 -22.49 12.55
C TYR A 224 -16.15 -22.09 11.82
N VAL A 225 -16.30 -21.50 10.63
CA VAL A 225 -15.20 -21.19 9.71
C VAL A 225 -14.03 -20.44 10.38
N TRP A 226 -14.29 -19.45 11.23
CA TRP A 226 -13.22 -18.72 11.92
C TRP A 226 -12.51 -19.56 12.98
N PHE A 227 -13.23 -20.44 13.68
CA PHE A 227 -12.62 -21.37 14.63
C PHE A 227 -11.75 -22.41 13.89
N ASP A 228 -12.21 -22.87 12.74
CA ASP A 228 -11.50 -23.76 11.83
C ASP A 228 -10.27 -23.04 11.24
N ALA A 229 -10.48 -21.91 10.55
CA ALA A 229 -9.45 -21.20 9.82
C ALA A 229 -8.26 -20.76 10.70
N LEU A 230 -8.49 -20.26 11.92
CA LEU A 230 -7.41 -19.80 12.82
C LEU A 230 -6.41 -20.92 13.17
N LEU A 231 -6.81 -22.17 13.12
CA LEU A 231 -5.94 -23.32 13.38
C LEU A 231 -4.94 -23.63 12.25
N ASN A 232 -5.07 -22.98 11.09
CA ASN A 232 -4.12 -23.13 9.99
C ASN A 232 -2.68 -22.82 10.43
N TYR A 233 -2.49 -21.80 11.25
CA TYR A 233 -1.19 -21.34 11.74
C TYR A 233 -0.47 -22.44 12.55
N LEU A 234 -1.21 -23.20 13.32
CA LEU A 234 -0.69 -24.31 14.09
C LEU A 234 -0.49 -25.56 13.22
N THR A 235 -1.46 -25.84 12.34
CA THR A 235 -1.40 -26.97 11.40
C THR A 235 -0.14 -26.91 10.54
N ALA A 236 0.20 -25.73 10.01
CA ALA A 236 1.34 -25.55 9.12
C ALA A 236 2.69 -25.89 9.76
N THR A 237 2.79 -25.87 11.09
CA THR A 237 4.00 -26.27 11.81
C THR A 237 4.17 -27.78 11.98
N GLY A 238 3.10 -28.57 11.73
CA GLY A 238 3.06 -30.01 11.96
C GLY A 238 2.78 -30.39 13.42
N TRP A 239 2.03 -29.58 14.15
CA TRP A 239 1.76 -29.71 15.60
C TRP A 239 1.31 -31.12 16.05
N LEU A 240 0.50 -31.83 15.28
CA LEU A 240 0.11 -33.21 15.60
C LEU A 240 0.97 -34.28 14.91
N GLU A 241 1.88 -33.90 14.06
CA GLU A 241 2.60 -34.80 13.16
C GLU A 241 4.10 -34.89 13.49
N ARG A 242 4.64 -33.89 14.21
CA ARG A 242 6.05 -33.72 14.42
C ARG A 242 6.37 -33.24 15.83
N ASP A 243 7.35 -33.83 16.48
CA ASP A 243 7.82 -33.41 17.81
C ASP A 243 8.60 -32.10 17.77
N ASP A 244 9.21 -31.75 16.61
CA ASP A 244 10.03 -30.55 16.41
C ASP A 244 9.22 -29.34 15.91
N TYR A 245 7.88 -29.35 15.98
CA TYR A 245 7.04 -28.21 15.59
C TYR A 245 7.42 -26.92 16.32
N THR A 246 7.98 -27.02 17.53
CA THR A 246 8.46 -25.90 18.35
C THR A 246 9.66 -25.16 17.74
N ASP A 247 10.35 -25.76 16.78
CA ASP A 247 11.38 -25.08 16.00
C ASP A 247 10.80 -23.98 15.10
N THR A 248 9.49 -24.03 14.88
CA THR A 248 8.75 -23.05 14.08
C THR A 248 7.75 -22.27 14.93
N TRP A 249 7.05 -22.93 15.87
CA TRP A 249 6.06 -22.30 16.75
C TRP A 249 6.70 -21.58 17.96
N PRO A 250 6.22 -20.42 18.43
CA PRO A 250 5.10 -19.62 17.90
C PRO A 250 5.53 -18.71 16.73
N PRO A 251 4.56 -18.10 16.00
CA PRO A 251 4.85 -17.08 14.98
C PRO A 251 5.55 -15.85 15.56
N ASP A 252 6.59 -15.38 14.87
CA ASP A 252 7.26 -14.10 15.19
C ASP A 252 6.44 -12.90 14.69
N LEU A 253 5.69 -13.07 13.57
CA LEU A 253 4.87 -12.02 12.99
C LEU A 253 3.66 -12.61 12.26
N GLN A 254 2.47 -12.21 12.65
CA GLN A 254 1.23 -12.48 11.92
C GLN A 254 0.68 -11.18 11.34
N LEU A 255 0.63 -11.10 10.01
CA LEU A 255 0.14 -9.93 9.25
C LEU A 255 -1.31 -10.13 8.84
N MET A 256 -2.14 -9.10 8.92
CA MET A 256 -3.55 -9.17 8.53
C MET A 256 -4.15 -7.78 8.26
N GLY A 257 -5.31 -7.77 7.61
CA GLY A 257 -6.12 -6.57 7.51
C GLY A 257 -6.72 -6.16 8.87
N LYS A 258 -6.92 -4.88 9.08
CA LYS A 258 -7.46 -4.31 10.33
C LYS A 258 -8.83 -4.88 10.74
N ASP A 259 -9.64 -5.31 9.77
CA ASP A 259 -11.01 -5.80 9.96
C ASP A 259 -11.10 -7.14 10.70
N ILE A 260 -10.10 -7.98 10.56
CA ILE A 260 -10.08 -9.31 11.21
C ILE A 260 -9.21 -9.35 12.47
N LEU A 261 -8.52 -8.25 12.79
CA LEU A 261 -7.60 -8.21 13.92
C LEU A 261 -8.33 -8.21 15.28
N PRO A 262 -9.18 -7.23 15.64
CA PRO A 262 -9.72 -7.15 17.01
C PRO A 262 -10.55 -8.38 17.38
N ARG A 263 -11.50 -8.75 16.51
CA ARG A 263 -12.48 -9.80 16.80
C ARG A 263 -11.88 -11.21 16.77
N PHE A 264 -10.97 -11.49 15.84
CA PHE A 264 -10.52 -12.86 15.59
C PHE A 264 -9.09 -13.09 16.07
N HIS A 265 -8.11 -12.38 15.52
CA HIS A 265 -6.70 -12.64 15.75
C HIS A 265 -6.17 -12.12 17.10
N ALA A 266 -6.79 -11.07 17.64
CA ALA A 266 -6.36 -10.49 18.91
C ALA A 266 -7.23 -10.93 20.11
N THR A 267 -8.32 -11.67 19.88
CA THR A 267 -9.19 -12.18 20.97
C THR A 267 -9.41 -13.69 20.86
N ILE A 268 -10.11 -14.18 19.84
CA ILE A 268 -10.45 -15.60 19.71
C ILE A 268 -9.19 -16.46 19.61
N TRP A 269 -8.28 -16.09 18.72
CA TRP A 269 -7.05 -16.86 18.48
C TRP A 269 -6.15 -17.00 19.72
N PRO A 270 -5.77 -15.89 20.40
CA PRO A 270 -5.01 -16.02 21.64
C PRO A 270 -5.75 -16.80 22.74
N ALA A 271 -7.07 -16.63 22.85
CA ALA A 271 -7.87 -17.38 23.82
C ALA A 271 -7.85 -18.90 23.53
N MET A 272 -7.97 -19.32 22.28
CA MET A 272 -7.83 -20.72 21.87
C MET A 272 -6.44 -21.27 22.23
N LEU A 273 -5.38 -20.51 21.98
CA LEU A 273 -4.00 -20.89 22.33
C LEU A 273 -3.82 -20.99 23.85
N MET A 274 -4.37 -20.04 24.61
CA MET A 274 -4.36 -20.10 26.09
C MET A 274 -5.12 -21.31 26.63
N ALA A 275 -6.23 -21.71 25.99
CA ALA A 275 -6.99 -22.89 26.33
C ALA A 275 -6.22 -24.20 26.05
N LEU A 276 -5.38 -24.19 25.01
CA LEU A 276 -4.52 -25.30 24.63
C LEU A 276 -3.18 -25.35 25.38
N ASP A 277 -2.91 -24.35 26.24
CA ASP A 277 -1.62 -24.14 26.92
C ASP A 277 -0.45 -24.00 25.92
N LEU A 278 -0.68 -23.31 24.82
CA LEU A 278 0.31 -23.03 23.78
C LEU A 278 0.83 -21.60 23.86
N PRO A 279 2.12 -21.36 23.52
CA PRO A 279 2.67 -20.02 23.40
C PRO A 279 1.91 -19.18 22.37
N LEU A 280 1.69 -17.89 22.69
CA LEU A 280 1.07 -16.93 21.78
C LEU A 280 2.04 -16.46 20.70
N PRO A 281 1.57 -15.92 19.56
CA PRO A 281 2.39 -15.19 18.60
C PRO A 281 3.17 -14.07 19.29
N GLU A 282 4.33 -13.69 18.76
CA GLU A 282 5.10 -12.57 19.32
C GLU A 282 4.50 -11.22 18.92
N ARG A 283 4.02 -11.09 17.65
CA ARG A 283 3.46 -9.85 17.11
C ARG A 283 2.29 -10.13 16.16
N LEU A 284 1.20 -9.38 16.37
CA LEU A 284 0.07 -9.27 15.44
C LEU A 284 0.13 -7.89 14.79
N TYR A 285 0.20 -7.82 13.46
CA TYR A 285 0.30 -6.56 12.73
C TYR A 285 -0.92 -6.37 11.83
N GLY A 286 -1.71 -5.33 12.11
CA GLY A 286 -2.93 -4.99 11.38
C GLY A 286 -2.73 -3.78 10.45
N HIS A 287 -2.65 -4.01 9.13
CA HIS A 287 -2.57 -2.92 8.16
C HIS A 287 -3.95 -2.38 7.77
N GLY A 288 -3.97 -1.14 7.22
CA GLY A 288 -5.15 -0.52 6.62
C GLY A 288 -5.58 -1.18 5.31
N TRP A 289 -6.60 -0.63 4.68
CA TRP A 289 -7.10 -1.10 3.38
C TRP A 289 -6.61 -0.24 2.23
N TRP A 290 -6.46 -0.86 1.06
CA TRP A 290 -6.56 -0.13 -0.19
C TRP A 290 -8.03 0.19 -0.46
N ILE A 291 -8.33 1.46 -0.61
CA ILE A 291 -9.64 1.95 -1.04
C ILE A 291 -9.53 2.49 -2.46
N VAL A 292 -10.64 2.52 -3.18
CA VAL A 292 -10.74 3.06 -4.54
C VAL A 292 -11.92 4.00 -4.57
N ASN A 293 -11.72 5.23 -5.05
CA ASN A 293 -12.74 6.28 -5.04
C ASN A 293 -13.36 6.48 -3.64
N LYS A 294 -12.50 6.55 -2.61
CA LYS A 294 -12.90 6.71 -1.20
C LYS A 294 -13.82 5.60 -0.65
N GLN A 295 -13.88 4.46 -1.33
CA GLN A 295 -14.71 3.32 -0.93
C GLN A 295 -13.89 2.03 -0.84
N LYS A 296 -14.30 1.13 0.07
CA LYS A 296 -13.74 -0.23 0.12
C LYS A 296 -14.02 -0.93 -1.20
N MET A 297 -13.01 -1.64 -1.72
CA MET A 297 -13.18 -2.43 -2.94
C MET A 297 -14.29 -3.45 -2.77
N SER A 298 -15.21 -3.46 -3.74
CA SER A 298 -16.32 -4.41 -3.78
C SER A 298 -16.65 -4.75 -5.23
N LYS A 299 -16.90 -6.05 -5.51
CA LYS A 299 -17.33 -6.50 -6.84
C LYS A 299 -18.65 -5.85 -7.29
N SER A 300 -19.55 -5.60 -6.36
CA SER A 300 -20.84 -4.94 -6.66
C SER A 300 -20.67 -3.49 -7.09
N LEU A 301 -19.55 -2.86 -6.75
CA LEU A 301 -19.21 -1.50 -7.16
C LEU A 301 -18.35 -1.44 -8.41
N GLY A 302 -17.86 -2.60 -8.91
CA GLY A 302 -16.99 -2.64 -10.10
C GLY A 302 -15.62 -1.97 -9.91
N ASN A 303 -15.19 -1.71 -8.66
CA ASN A 303 -13.96 -1.00 -8.31
C ASN A 303 -12.82 -1.93 -7.84
N VAL A 304 -12.87 -3.21 -8.25
CA VAL A 304 -11.83 -4.20 -7.88
C VAL A 304 -10.79 -4.30 -8.98
N TYR A 305 -9.53 -4.13 -8.63
CA TYR A 305 -8.39 -4.32 -9.51
C TYR A 305 -7.74 -5.68 -9.29
N ALA A 306 -7.54 -6.45 -10.39
CA ALA A 306 -6.75 -7.66 -10.39
C ALA A 306 -5.25 -7.30 -10.50
N PRO A 307 -4.38 -7.79 -9.60
CA PRO A 307 -2.97 -7.40 -9.57
C PRO A 307 -2.25 -7.64 -10.89
N LEU A 308 -2.51 -8.79 -11.54
CA LEU A 308 -1.83 -9.16 -12.79
C LEU A 308 -2.26 -8.30 -13.97
N GLU A 309 -3.51 -7.84 -14.01
CA GLU A 309 -3.99 -6.90 -15.05
C GLU A 309 -3.29 -5.54 -14.91
N VAL A 310 -3.11 -5.07 -13.67
CA VAL A 310 -2.38 -3.82 -13.39
C VAL A 310 -0.93 -3.94 -13.86
N VAL A 311 -0.25 -5.04 -13.53
CA VAL A 311 1.14 -5.30 -13.94
C VAL A 311 1.26 -5.39 -15.47
N GLN A 312 0.36 -6.12 -16.14
CA GLN A 312 0.36 -6.25 -17.60
C GLN A 312 0.14 -4.90 -18.28
N SER A 313 -0.80 -4.11 -17.78
CA SER A 313 -1.06 -2.75 -18.28
C SER A 313 0.17 -1.86 -18.14
N LEU A 314 0.84 -1.89 -16.97
CA LEU A 314 2.08 -1.13 -16.72
C LEU A 314 3.21 -1.56 -17.67
N ALA A 315 3.43 -2.87 -17.82
CA ALA A 315 4.46 -3.41 -18.72
C ALA A 315 4.22 -3.00 -20.18
N ALA A 316 2.97 -3.10 -20.64
CA ALA A 316 2.59 -2.72 -22.00
C ALA A 316 2.76 -1.22 -22.25
N ALA A 317 2.37 -0.38 -21.29
CA ALA A 317 2.44 1.08 -21.41
C ALA A 317 3.89 1.62 -21.37
N SER A 318 4.74 1.01 -20.56
CA SER A 318 6.13 1.45 -20.37
C SER A 318 7.14 0.77 -21.30
N GLY A 319 6.81 -0.39 -21.86
CA GLY A 319 7.78 -1.26 -22.52
C GLY A 319 8.78 -1.91 -21.56
N CYS A 320 8.51 -1.87 -20.26
CA CYS A 320 9.29 -2.51 -19.22
C CYS A 320 9.14 -4.04 -19.30
N GLU A 321 10.19 -4.78 -19.04
CA GLU A 321 10.08 -6.24 -18.91
C GLU A 321 9.14 -6.61 -17.75
N THR A 322 8.31 -7.62 -17.96
CA THR A 322 7.30 -8.03 -16.97
C THR A 322 7.85 -8.25 -15.56
N PRO A 323 9.03 -8.87 -15.33
CA PRO A 323 9.58 -9.02 -13.98
C PRO A 323 9.82 -7.69 -13.27
N TYR A 324 10.27 -6.67 -13.98
CA TYR A 324 10.50 -5.33 -13.41
C TYR A 324 9.20 -4.55 -13.25
N ALA A 325 8.20 -4.79 -14.10
CA ALA A 325 6.86 -4.24 -13.92
C ALA A 325 6.16 -4.79 -12.67
N VAL A 326 6.37 -6.09 -12.35
CA VAL A 326 5.94 -6.69 -11.07
C VAL A 326 6.61 -5.98 -9.90
N ASP A 327 7.92 -5.79 -9.95
CA ASP A 327 8.67 -5.11 -8.90
C ASP A 327 8.23 -3.65 -8.74
N ALA A 328 7.91 -2.95 -9.83
CA ALA A 328 7.36 -1.60 -9.78
C ALA A 328 5.98 -1.56 -9.11
N PHE A 329 5.12 -2.53 -9.39
CA PHE A 329 3.84 -2.70 -8.69
C PHE A 329 4.04 -2.98 -7.21
N ARG A 330 4.93 -3.92 -6.85
CA ARG A 330 5.28 -4.23 -5.44
C ARG A 330 5.83 -3.00 -4.72
N TYR A 331 6.72 -2.24 -5.38
CA TYR A 331 7.24 -0.98 -4.86
C TYR A 331 6.11 0.00 -4.53
N TYR A 332 5.19 0.22 -5.45
CA TYR A 332 4.05 1.11 -5.25
C TYR A 332 3.20 0.67 -4.07
N MET A 333 2.87 -0.63 -3.99
CA MET A 333 2.08 -1.20 -2.91
C MET A 333 2.73 -0.97 -1.53
N LEU A 334 4.05 -1.15 -1.43
CA LEU A 334 4.81 -0.97 -0.20
C LEU A 334 5.14 0.50 0.11
N ARG A 335 5.23 1.35 -0.91
CA ARG A 335 5.64 2.74 -0.78
C ARG A 335 4.51 3.66 -0.36
N GLU A 336 3.29 3.38 -0.82
CA GLU A 336 2.11 4.23 -0.62
C GLU A 336 1.21 3.79 0.54
N MET A 337 1.28 2.55 1.02
CA MET A 337 0.45 2.09 2.13
C MET A 337 0.98 2.59 3.46
N PRO A 338 0.31 3.53 4.14
CA PRO A 338 0.70 3.95 5.48
C PRO A 338 0.51 2.81 6.50
N THR A 339 1.23 2.89 7.62
CA THR A 339 1.22 1.84 8.65
C THR A 339 -0.06 1.81 9.47
N ASP A 340 -0.75 2.94 9.62
CA ASP A 340 -1.82 3.17 10.60
C ASP A 340 -3.19 3.52 9.99
N SER A 341 -3.25 3.80 8.70
CA SER A 341 -4.46 4.28 8.02
C SER A 341 -4.70 3.55 6.69
N ASP A 342 -5.82 3.84 6.07
CA ASP A 342 -6.14 3.38 4.71
C ASP A 342 -5.41 4.25 3.68
N ALA A 343 -5.18 3.69 2.50
CA ALA A 343 -4.60 4.39 1.37
C ALA A 343 -5.50 4.27 0.13
N GLU A 344 -5.47 5.27 -0.72
CA GLU A 344 -6.20 5.27 -1.99
C GLU A 344 -5.32 4.70 -3.10
N PHE A 345 -5.80 3.63 -3.74
CA PHE A 345 -5.14 3.06 -4.91
C PHE A 345 -5.58 3.82 -6.16
N SER A 346 -4.60 4.26 -6.97
CA SER A 346 -4.88 4.80 -8.30
C SER A 346 -3.81 4.39 -9.31
N LEU A 347 -4.20 4.20 -10.56
CA LEU A 347 -3.27 3.93 -11.66
C LEU A 347 -2.37 5.13 -11.92
N GLU A 348 -2.90 6.35 -11.78
CA GLU A 348 -2.13 7.59 -11.90
C GLU A 348 -1.03 7.68 -10.82
N GLY A 349 -1.34 7.31 -9.57
CA GLY A 349 -0.35 7.22 -8.50
C GLY A 349 0.75 6.22 -8.82
N LEU A 350 0.40 5.05 -9.36
CA LEU A 350 1.36 4.04 -9.81
C LEU A 350 2.26 4.60 -10.95
N GLU A 351 1.68 5.23 -11.97
CA GLU A 351 2.40 5.85 -13.09
C GLU A 351 3.34 6.97 -12.61
N THR A 352 2.88 7.78 -11.66
CA THR A 352 3.67 8.87 -11.04
C THR A 352 4.88 8.30 -10.30
N ARG A 353 4.71 7.27 -9.47
CA ARG A 353 5.82 6.62 -8.78
C ARG A 353 6.76 5.89 -9.72
N TYR A 354 6.22 5.23 -10.73
CA TYR A 354 7.02 4.57 -11.75
C TYR A 354 7.96 5.56 -12.46
N ASN A 355 7.41 6.68 -12.95
CA ASN A 355 8.22 7.67 -13.66
C ASN A 355 9.15 8.45 -12.73
N GLY A 356 8.67 8.90 -11.57
CA GLY A 356 9.43 9.70 -10.62
C GLY A 356 10.51 8.90 -9.93
N ASP A 357 10.08 7.96 -9.11
CA ASP A 357 10.99 7.25 -8.21
C ASP A 357 11.82 6.19 -8.94
N LEU A 358 11.20 5.43 -9.87
CA LEU A 358 11.89 4.28 -10.49
C LEU A 358 12.65 4.66 -11.76
N ALA A 359 12.01 5.33 -12.71
CA ALA A 359 12.69 5.67 -13.98
C ALA A 359 13.64 6.86 -13.83
N ASN A 360 13.18 7.96 -13.20
CA ASN A 360 13.98 9.19 -13.11
C ASN A 360 15.03 9.13 -12.00
N ASP A 361 14.74 8.54 -10.86
CA ASP A 361 15.67 8.49 -9.74
C ASP A 361 16.56 7.24 -9.81
N LEU A 362 16.04 6.07 -9.45
CA LEU A 362 16.84 4.84 -9.34
C LEU A 362 17.45 4.44 -10.69
N GLY A 363 16.61 4.35 -11.72
CA GLY A 363 17.03 3.90 -13.06
C GLY A 363 18.03 4.85 -13.70
N ASN A 364 17.78 6.16 -13.63
CA ASN A 364 18.67 7.16 -14.18
C ASN A 364 19.99 7.24 -13.41
N MET A 365 19.99 7.20 -12.07
CA MET A 365 21.20 7.19 -11.26
C MET A 365 22.12 6.02 -11.64
N LEU A 366 21.58 4.79 -11.71
CA LEU A 366 22.34 3.60 -12.10
C LEU A 366 22.88 3.72 -13.53
N HIS A 367 22.01 4.04 -14.50
CA HIS A 367 22.38 4.13 -15.91
C HIS A 367 23.42 5.21 -16.17
N ARG A 368 23.28 6.39 -15.57
CA ARG A 368 24.23 7.51 -15.67
C ARG A 368 25.59 7.13 -15.09
N THR A 369 25.61 6.50 -13.92
CA THR A 369 26.86 6.03 -13.27
C THR A 369 27.60 5.03 -14.15
N LEU A 370 26.94 3.98 -14.60
CA LEU A 370 27.54 2.93 -15.42
C LEU A 370 27.98 3.46 -16.79
N SER A 371 27.16 4.29 -17.44
CA SER A 371 27.51 4.89 -18.74
C SER A 371 28.76 5.77 -18.66
N MET A 372 28.93 6.56 -17.59
CA MET A 372 30.15 7.33 -17.38
C MET A 372 31.35 6.44 -17.05
N MET A 373 31.16 5.37 -16.27
CA MET A 373 32.23 4.39 -16.00
C MET A 373 32.71 3.71 -17.28
N HIS A 374 31.80 3.27 -18.14
CA HIS A 374 32.18 2.69 -19.46
C HIS A 374 32.88 3.71 -20.34
N ARG A 375 32.33 4.92 -20.44
CA ARG A 375 32.89 5.98 -21.30
C ARG A 375 34.28 6.44 -20.87
N TYR A 376 34.53 6.57 -19.57
CA TYR A 376 35.73 7.22 -19.05
C TYR A 376 36.78 6.23 -18.53
N PHE A 377 36.35 5.05 -18.07
CA PHE A 377 37.22 4.05 -17.42
C PHE A 377 37.09 2.67 -18.06
N GLY A 378 36.50 2.56 -19.26
CA GLY A 378 36.39 1.28 -19.98
C GLY A 378 35.59 0.21 -19.22
N GLY A 379 34.60 0.61 -18.40
CA GLY A 379 33.76 -0.27 -17.61
C GLY A 379 34.49 -0.96 -16.44
N ARG A 380 35.60 -0.36 -15.95
CA ARG A 380 36.39 -0.88 -14.83
C ARG A 380 36.53 0.13 -13.72
N VAL A 381 36.51 -0.36 -12.48
CA VAL A 381 36.79 0.47 -11.30
C VAL A 381 38.23 0.97 -11.34
N PRO A 382 38.49 2.31 -11.29
CA PRO A 382 39.83 2.87 -11.35
C PRO A 382 40.59 2.63 -10.04
N ASP A 383 41.95 2.66 -10.16
CA ASP A 383 42.84 2.54 -9.01
C ASP A 383 42.65 3.68 -8.01
N GLY A 384 42.70 3.36 -6.69
CA GLY A 384 42.58 4.34 -5.61
C GLY A 384 41.18 4.94 -5.45
N ALA A 385 40.18 4.41 -6.14
CA ALA A 385 38.80 4.86 -5.98
C ALA A 385 38.29 4.55 -4.56
N ARG A 386 37.67 5.58 -3.93
CA ARG A 386 37.07 5.47 -2.59
C ARG A 386 35.92 6.44 -2.46
N VAL A 387 35.00 6.13 -1.56
CA VAL A 387 33.88 7.02 -1.21
C VAL A 387 34.39 8.10 -0.24
N ASP A 388 33.99 9.35 -0.43
CA ASP A 388 34.27 10.43 0.51
C ASP A 388 33.63 10.14 1.88
N ALA A 389 34.35 10.44 2.99
CA ALA A 389 33.94 10.06 4.35
C ALA A 389 32.52 10.54 4.70
N GLY A 390 32.19 11.81 4.40
CA GLY A 390 30.85 12.36 4.71
C GLY A 390 29.73 11.65 3.94
N LEU A 391 29.99 11.18 2.71
CA LEU A 391 29.01 10.42 1.94
C LEU A 391 28.91 8.96 2.43
N ALA A 392 30.02 8.37 2.84
CA ALA A 392 30.05 7.03 3.45
C ALA A 392 29.25 7.00 4.76
N ASP A 393 29.42 8.01 5.63
CA ASP A 393 28.65 8.17 6.86
C ASP A 393 27.15 8.31 6.58
N LEU A 394 26.76 9.11 5.58
CA LEU A 394 25.37 9.24 5.16
C LEU A 394 24.80 7.90 4.70
N PHE A 395 25.52 7.15 3.87
CA PHE A 395 25.07 5.83 3.39
C PHE A 395 24.85 4.85 4.56
N ALA A 396 25.78 4.81 5.52
CA ALA A 396 25.66 3.97 6.70
C ALA A 396 24.45 4.37 7.57
N GLN A 397 24.24 5.68 7.79
CA GLN A 397 23.09 6.18 8.55
C GLN A 397 21.76 5.84 7.87
N GLN A 398 21.66 6.02 6.55
CA GLN A 398 20.44 5.69 5.83
C GLN A 398 20.16 4.17 5.84
N ALA A 399 21.17 3.33 5.67
CA ALA A 399 21.03 1.88 5.79
C ALA A 399 20.51 1.46 7.19
N ALA A 400 21.01 2.10 8.25
CA ALA A 400 20.51 1.86 9.61
C ALA A 400 19.03 2.25 9.78
N ARG A 401 18.62 3.41 9.24
CA ARG A 401 17.21 3.86 9.26
C ARG A 401 16.29 2.96 8.45
N VAL A 402 16.73 2.47 7.30
CA VAL A 402 16.01 1.46 6.51
C VAL A 402 15.82 0.18 7.33
N THR A 403 16.87 -0.28 8.00
CA THR A 403 16.81 -1.48 8.85
C THR A 403 15.79 -1.32 9.96
N GLU A 404 15.83 -0.19 10.69
CA GLU A 404 14.86 0.12 11.75
C GLU A 404 13.42 0.14 11.23
N ALA A 405 13.20 0.78 10.08
CA ALA A 405 11.89 0.87 9.47
C ALA A 405 11.34 -0.51 9.06
N TYR A 406 12.16 -1.35 8.43
CA TYR A 406 11.73 -2.69 8.01
C TYR A 406 11.51 -3.64 9.20
N GLU A 407 12.25 -3.50 10.30
CA GLU A 407 11.96 -4.22 11.55
C GLU A 407 10.61 -3.83 12.16
N ALA A 408 10.21 -2.57 11.97
CA ALA A 408 8.90 -2.06 12.38
C ALA A 408 7.79 -2.34 11.36
N VAL A 409 8.06 -3.04 10.24
CA VAL A 409 7.11 -3.25 9.12
C VAL A 409 6.70 -1.92 8.46
N ASP A 410 7.48 -0.85 8.62
CA ASP A 410 7.25 0.47 8.03
C ASP A 410 8.01 0.60 6.70
N PHE A 411 7.54 -0.14 5.67
CA PHE A 411 8.14 -0.10 4.35
C PHE A 411 8.09 1.28 3.68
N PRO A 412 7.00 2.07 3.82
CA PRO A 412 6.98 3.44 3.30
C PRO A 412 8.14 4.30 3.81
N ARG A 413 8.42 4.26 5.11
CA ARG A 413 9.55 4.98 5.72
C ARG A 413 10.87 4.41 5.21
N GLY A 414 11.05 3.10 5.25
CA GLY A 414 12.29 2.46 4.81
C GLY A 414 12.64 2.77 3.35
N LEU A 415 11.67 2.72 2.45
CA LEU A 415 11.88 3.07 1.04
C LEU A 415 12.20 4.57 0.87
N ARG A 416 11.56 5.47 1.64
CA ARG A 416 11.93 6.90 1.63
C ARG A 416 13.38 7.12 2.06
N GLU A 417 13.82 6.44 3.13
CA GLU A 417 15.22 6.55 3.59
C GLU A 417 16.21 5.98 2.57
N ALA A 418 15.89 4.88 1.88
CA ALA A 418 16.70 4.37 0.79
C ALA A 418 16.83 5.38 -0.36
N TRP A 419 15.76 6.11 -0.72
CA TRP A 419 15.77 7.15 -1.76
C TRP A 419 16.62 8.36 -1.40
N GLN A 420 16.88 8.62 -0.10
CA GLN A 420 17.83 9.67 0.31
C GLN A 420 19.26 9.39 -0.17
N ILE A 421 19.64 8.10 -0.32
CA ILE A 421 20.93 7.71 -0.90
C ILE A 421 21.01 8.16 -2.36
N ILE A 422 19.94 7.92 -3.16
CA ILE A 422 19.88 8.34 -4.57
C ILE A 422 19.98 9.87 -4.68
N SER A 423 19.21 10.58 -3.85
CA SER A 423 19.22 12.05 -3.81
C SER A 423 20.60 12.60 -3.44
N ALA A 424 21.31 11.96 -2.52
CA ALA A 424 22.65 12.35 -2.13
C ALA A 424 23.66 12.14 -3.27
N VAL A 425 23.58 11.03 -3.99
CA VAL A 425 24.46 10.75 -5.16
C VAL A 425 24.19 11.73 -6.28
N ASN A 426 22.93 12.03 -6.60
CA ASN A 426 22.58 12.97 -7.66
C ASN A 426 23.12 14.39 -7.34
N ARG A 427 22.92 14.88 -6.11
CA ARG A 427 23.48 16.14 -5.63
C ARG A 427 25.01 16.15 -5.72
N TYR A 428 25.65 15.08 -5.25
CA TYR A 428 27.10 14.94 -5.29
C TYR A 428 27.64 14.99 -6.73
N TYR A 429 26.95 14.37 -7.70
CA TYR A 429 27.31 14.45 -9.12
C TYR A 429 27.15 15.86 -9.67
N ASP A 430 26.13 16.60 -9.27
CA ASP A 430 25.94 17.97 -9.73
C ASP A 430 27.00 18.92 -9.13
N GLU A 431 27.37 18.74 -7.87
CA GLU A 431 28.40 19.54 -7.18
C GLU A 431 29.81 19.23 -7.71
N GLN A 432 30.17 17.95 -7.89
CA GLN A 432 31.50 17.54 -8.28
C GLN A 432 31.71 17.52 -9.80
N ALA A 433 30.65 17.52 -10.59
CA ALA A 433 30.64 17.54 -12.05
C ALA A 433 31.68 16.61 -12.71
N PRO A 434 31.61 15.26 -12.54
CA PRO A 434 32.65 14.32 -12.99
C PRO A 434 32.95 14.43 -14.49
N TRP A 435 32.00 14.84 -15.32
CA TRP A 435 32.22 15.14 -16.74
C TRP A 435 33.12 16.36 -16.98
N THR A 436 33.15 17.34 -16.06
CA THR A 436 34.03 18.50 -16.09
C THR A 436 35.43 18.14 -15.60
N LEU A 437 35.53 17.35 -14.51
CA LEU A 437 36.80 16.83 -14.01
C LEU A 437 37.54 16.04 -15.11
N MET A 438 36.84 15.17 -15.84
CA MET A 438 37.40 14.44 -16.97
C MET A 438 37.94 15.39 -18.09
N LYS A 439 37.23 16.46 -18.40
CA LYS A 439 37.69 17.48 -19.40
C LYS A 439 38.93 18.23 -18.92
N GLN A 440 39.09 18.44 -17.62
CA GLN A 440 40.22 19.12 -16.98
C GLN A 440 41.43 18.18 -16.75
N GLY A 441 41.27 16.87 -17.00
CA GLY A 441 42.33 15.87 -16.81
C GLY A 441 42.43 15.33 -15.39
N ASP A 442 41.53 15.72 -14.46
CA ASP A 442 41.47 15.20 -13.11
C ASP A 442 40.68 13.86 -13.07
N THR A 443 41.28 12.84 -13.70
CA THR A 443 40.70 11.52 -13.83
C THR A 443 40.60 10.81 -12.48
N ALA A 444 41.53 11.07 -11.54
CA ALA A 444 41.53 10.46 -10.22
C ALA A 444 40.29 10.91 -9.41
N ARG A 445 40.01 12.23 -9.37
CA ARG A 445 38.82 12.74 -8.67
C ARG A 445 37.53 12.30 -9.35
N ALA A 446 37.47 12.35 -10.68
CA ALA A 446 36.31 11.84 -11.43
C ALA A 446 36.02 10.37 -11.12
N GLY A 447 37.07 9.53 -11.03
CA GLY A 447 36.96 8.14 -10.64
C GLY A 447 36.39 7.94 -9.23
N GLN A 448 36.83 8.73 -8.25
CA GLN A 448 36.28 8.70 -6.88
C GLN A 448 34.78 9.09 -6.86
N VAL A 449 34.41 10.15 -7.58
CA VAL A 449 33.01 10.61 -7.66
C VAL A 449 32.11 9.53 -8.23
N LEU A 450 32.51 8.90 -9.33
CA LEU A 450 31.73 7.81 -9.95
C LEU A 450 31.72 6.53 -9.12
N TYR A 451 32.79 6.23 -8.40
CA TYR A 451 32.86 5.10 -7.49
C TYR A 451 31.83 5.21 -6.38
N ALA A 452 31.58 6.41 -5.84
CA ALA A 452 30.52 6.63 -4.85
C ALA A 452 29.15 6.22 -5.40
N GLY A 453 28.86 6.48 -6.66
CA GLY A 453 27.62 6.01 -7.30
C GLY A 453 27.53 4.49 -7.46
N LEU A 454 28.68 3.81 -7.74
CA LEU A 454 28.71 2.35 -7.79
C LEU A 454 28.43 1.73 -6.42
N ILE A 455 29.04 2.27 -5.35
CA ILE A 455 28.82 1.79 -3.98
C ILE A 455 27.38 2.07 -3.53
N ALA A 456 26.83 3.23 -3.88
CA ALA A 456 25.42 3.52 -3.63
C ALA A 456 24.49 2.54 -4.35
N ALA A 457 24.74 2.23 -5.63
CA ALA A 457 23.96 1.25 -6.37
C ALA A 457 24.06 -0.16 -5.75
N ARG A 458 25.26 -0.56 -5.31
CA ARG A 458 25.47 -1.82 -4.60
C ARG A 458 24.68 -1.86 -3.28
N LEU A 459 24.73 -0.80 -2.47
CA LEU A 459 23.96 -0.68 -1.24
C LEU A 459 22.46 -0.74 -1.52
N LEU A 460 21.98 0.04 -2.49
CA LEU A 460 20.59 0.06 -2.89
C LEU A 460 20.09 -1.30 -3.36
N SER A 461 20.92 -2.08 -4.08
CA SER A 461 20.53 -3.44 -4.48
C SER A 461 20.15 -4.33 -3.28
N ALA A 462 20.81 -4.16 -2.13
CA ALA A 462 20.42 -4.88 -0.91
C ALA A 462 19.17 -4.28 -0.25
N LEU A 463 19.10 -2.95 -0.17
CA LEU A 463 18.02 -2.26 0.56
C LEU A 463 16.66 -2.37 -0.13
N VAL A 464 16.64 -2.43 -1.46
CA VAL A 464 15.38 -2.54 -2.23
C VAL A 464 14.97 -3.99 -2.51
N GLU A 465 15.85 -4.98 -2.30
CA GLU A 465 15.57 -6.39 -2.59
C GLU A 465 14.29 -6.93 -1.93
N PRO A 466 13.96 -6.58 -0.67
CA PRO A 466 12.71 -7.01 -0.07
C PRO A 466 11.46 -6.56 -0.85
N ALA A 467 11.50 -5.36 -1.42
CA ALA A 467 10.40 -4.81 -2.20
C ALA A 467 10.47 -5.20 -3.69
N MET A 468 11.67 -5.15 -4.28
CA MET A 468 11.92 -5.28 -5.71
C MET A 468 13.02 -6.31 -6.01
N PRO A 469 12.75 -7.62 -5.83
CA PRO A 469 13.78 -8.65 -5.90
C PRO A 469 14.45 -8.81 -7.27
N GLN A 470 13.70 -8.62 -8.38
CA GLN A 470 14.27 -8.75 -9.72
C GLN A 470 15.12 -7.54 -10.10
N VAL A 471 14.66 -6.34 -9.73
CA VAL A 471 15.42 -5.09 -9.91
C VAL A 471 16.72 -5.14 -9.11
N ALA A 472 16.68 -5.60 -7.88
CA ALA A 472 17.87 -5.77 -7.04
C ALA A 472 18.92 -6.69 -7.69
N ARG A 473 18.48 -7.84 -8.24
CA ARG A 473 19.36 -8.76 -8.98
C ARG A 473 19.92 -8.13 -10.25
N GLU A 474 19.09 -7.38 -10.97
CA GLU A 474 19.54 -6.70 -12.19
C GLU A 474 20.58 -5.61 -11.88
N ILE A 475 20.40 -4.83 -10.81
CA ILE A 475 21.42 -3.88 -10.34
C ILE A 475 22.72 -4.62 -10.03
N ALA A 476 22.67 -5.71 -9.25
CA ALA A 476 23.82 -6.52 -8.90
C ALA A 476 24.51 -7.11 -10.16
N ARG A 477 23.72 -7.59 -11.12
CA ARG A 477 24.24 -8.10 -12.41
C ARG A 477 24.99 -7.01 -13.18
N GLN A 478 24.42 -5.81 -13.29
CA GLN A 478 25.06 -4.69 -14.00
C GLN A 478 26.34 -4.21 -13.28
N LEU A 479 26.39 -4.32 -11.96
CA LEU A 479 27.59 -4.05 -11.18
C LEU A 479 28.65 -5.17 -11.29
N GLY A 480 28.36 -6.31 -11.92
CA GLY A 480 29.29 -7.44 -12.03
C GLY A 480 29.48 -8.24 -10.75
N ILE A 481 28.59 -8.11 -9.76
CA ILE A 481 28.67 -8.83 -8.47
C ILE A 481 27.75 -10.06 -8.39
N GLY A 482 26.96 -10.29 -9.44
CA GLY A 482 26.05 -11.44 -9.56
C GLY A 482 24.77 -11.31 -8.74
N GLU A 483 24.87 -11.31 -7.43
CA GLU A 483 23.75 -11.20 -6.49
C GLU A 483 23.90 -9.96 -5.60
N PRO A 484 22.77 -9.37 -5.08
CA PRO A 484 22.84 -8.33 -4.08
C PRO A 484 23.64 -8.78 -2.84
N PRO A 485 24.41 -7.90 -2.19
CA PRO A 485 25.21 -8.27 -1.02
C PRO A 485 24.31 -8.72 0.15
N ALA A 486 24.85 -9.52 1.06
CA ALA A 486 24.19 -9.81 2.33
C ALA A 486 23.90 -8.50 3.08
N TRP A 487 22.81 -8.46 3.87
CA TRP A 487 22.39 -7.23 4.55
C TRP A 487 23.49 -6.57 5.37
N ASN A 488 24.23 -7.37 6.14
CA ASN A 488 25.31 -6.87 7.00
C ASN A 488 26.53 -6.39 6.21
N ASP A 489 26.72 -6.85 4.97
CA ASP A 489 27.83 -6.47 4.10
C ASP A 489 27.45 -5.33 3.14
N ALA A 490 26.20 -4.90 3.17
CA ALA A 490 25.67 -3.90 2.22
C ALA A 490 26.41 -2.55 2.32
N THR A 491 26.84 -2.17 3.53
CA THR A 491 27.51 -0.89 3.83
C THR A 491 29.04 -0.95 3.65
N ALA A 492 29.61 -2.03 3.09
CA ALA A 492 31.05 -2.09 2.79
C ALA A 492 31.41 -1.09 1.68
N MET A 493 32.17 -0.03 2.01
CA MET A 493 32.45 1.09 1.12
C MET A 493 33.62 0.83 0.14
N ASP A 494 34.36 -0.25 0.33
CA ASP A 494 35.49 -0.71 -0.48
C ASP A 494 35.21 -2.03 -1.23
N ALA A 495 33.94 -2.40 -1.35
CA ALA A 495 33.51 -3.72 -1.84
C ALA A 495 33.75 -3.98 -3.32
N LEU A 496 34.06 -2.95 -4.12
CA LEU A 496 34.40 -3.08 -5.54
C LEU A 496 35.89 -2.74 -5.74
N PRO A 497 36.77 -3.73 -5.84
CA PRO A 497 38.21 -3.48 -5.93
C PRO A 497 38.61 -2.86 -7.26
N ALA A 498 39.77 -2.22 -7.30
CA ALA A 498 40.34 -1.69 -8.53
C ALA A 498 40.41 -2.77 -9.64
N GLY A 499 40.09 -2.38 -10.85
CA GLY A 499 40.00 -3.29 -12.00
C GLY A 499 38.74 -4.15 -12.07
N HIS A 500 37.83 -4.09 -11.06
CA HIS A 500 36.55 -4.81 -11.09
C HIS A 500 35.76 -4.42 -12.34
N ALA A 501 35.27 -5.41 -13.09
CA ALA A 501 34.59 -5.22 -14.37
C ALA A 501 33.06 -5.03 -14.15
N LEU A 502 32.55 -3.97 -14.74
CA LEU A 502 31.10 -3.66 -14.76
C LEU A 502 30.50 -4.19 -16.07
N GLN A 503 29.22 -4.54 -16.04
CA GLN A 503 28.49 -4.94 -17.23
C GLN A 503 27.97 -3.71 -17.98
N GLU A 504 27.68 -3.88 -19.27
CA GLU A 504 27.07 -2.83 -20.09
C GLU A 504 25.75 -2.35 -19.47
N PRO A 505 25.54 -1.02 -19.37
CA PRO A 505 24.33 -0.46 -18.78
C PRO A 505 23.09 -0.77 -19.62
N LYS A 506 22.08 -1.33 -18.97
CA LYS A 506 20.76 -1.57 -19.56
C LYS A 506 19.70 -0.82 -18.76
N PRO A 507 18.85 0.02 -19.41
CA PRO A 507 17.75 0.65 -18.71
C PRO A 507 16.80 -0.40 -18.12
N ILE A 508 16.51 -0.29 -16.80
CA ILE A 508 15.57 -1.19 -16.10
C ILE A 508 14.15 -0.68 -16.29
N PHE A 509 13.95 0.63 -16.15
CA PHE A 509 12.65 1.29 -16.22
C PHE A 509 12.62 2.30 -17.38
N PRO A 510 12.16 1.88 -18.59
CA PRO A 510 11.85 2.84 -19.64
C PRO A 510 10.72 3.77 -19.17
N ARG A 511 10.83 5.08 -19.47
CA ARG A 511 9.78 6.04 -19.07
C ARG A 511 8.46 5.73 -19.73
N LEU A 512 7.37 5.78 -18.95
CA LEU A 512 6.02 5.86 -19.51
C LEU A 512 5.95 7.12 -20.35
N GLN A 513 5.69 6.95 -21.65
CA GLN A 513 5.40 8.07 -22.51
C GLN A 513 4.04 8.63 -22.10
N ALA A 514 3.95 9.96 -21.92
CA ALA A 514 2.64 10.60 -21.81
C ALA A 514 1.76 10.05 -22.95
N LYS A 515 0.59 9.52 -22.64
CA LYS A 515 -0.38 9.14 -23.69
C LYS A 515 -0.46 10.35 -24.61
N ALA A 516 0.06 10.21 -25.84
CA ALA A 516 -0.18 11.22 -26.84
C ALA A 516 -1.70 11.35 -26.91
N GLU A 517 -2.23 12.51 -26.57
CA GLU A 517 -3.62 12.81 -26.89
C GLU A 517 -3.80 12.37 -28.33
N PRO A 518 -4.82 11.55 -28.66
CA PRO A 518 -5.03 11.11 -30.01
C PRO A 518 -5.03 12.38 -30.85
N LYS A 519 -4.02 12.53 -31.74
CA LYS A 519 -4.00 13.62 -32.72
C LYS A 519 -5.36 13.53 -33.39
N GLN A 520 -6.23 14.48 -33.11
CA GLN A 520 -7.47 14.63 -33.83
C GLN A 520 -7.09 14.65 -35.32
N PRO A 521 -7.71 13.78 -36.14
CA PRO A 521 -7.54 13.89 -37.58
C PRO A 521 -7.87 15.34 -37.97
N PRO A 522 -7.19 15.94 -38.98
CA PRO A 522 -7.47 17.30 -39.39
C PRO A 522 -8.96 17.44 -39.67
N ALA A 523 -9.59 18.38 -38.99
CA ALA A 523 -11.02 18.61 -39.04
C ALA A 523 -11.46 18.81 -40.52
N PRO A 524 -12.51 18.13 -41.00
CA PRO A 524 -13.13 18.51 -42.24
C PRO A 524 -13.72 19.90 -42.08
N THR A 525 -13.58 20.70 -43.15
CA THR A 525 -14.09 22.06 -43.30
C THR A 525 -15.53 22.19 -42.81
N PRO A 526 -15.88 23.16 -41.96
CA PRO A 526 -17.19 23.20 -41.30
C PRO A 526 -18.29 23.54 -42.29
N GLN A 527 -19.32 22.67 -42.36
CA GLN A 527 -20.66 23.04 -42.79
C GLN A 527 -21.45 23.50 -41.54
N PRO A 528 -22.29 24.54 -41.64
CA PRO A 528 -22.99 25.06 -40.48
C PRO A 528 -24.15 24.17 -40.05
N GLU A 529 -24.08 23.59 -38.85
CA GLU A 529 -25.19 22.95 -38.17
C GLU A 529 -25.84 23.88 -37.12
N PRO A 530 -27.15 23.69 -36.84
CA PRO A 530 -27.91 24.57 -35.95
C PRO A 530 -27.53 24.37 -34.48
N PRO A 531 -27.78 25.34 -33.59
CA PRO A 531 -27.26 25.37 -32.24
C PRO A 531 -27.87 24.28 -31.35
N GLN A 532 -27.06 23.34 -30.88
CA GLN A 532 -27.41 22.46 -29.76
C GLN A 532 -26.98 23.10 -28.44
N GLN A 533 -27.95 23.20 -27.54
CA GLN A 533 -27.72 23.67 -26.17
C GLN A 533 -26.78 22.75 -25.42
N GLY A 534 -25.70 23.31 -24.85
CA GLY A 534 -24.64 22.59 -24.16
C GLY A 534 -25.11 21.91 -22.89
N ALA A 535 -24.87 20.60 -22.81
CA ALA A 535 -24.83 19.87 -21.55
C ALA A 535 -23.41 19.94 -21.01
N THR A 536 -23.23 20.70 -19.94
CA THR A 536 -21.97 20.76 -19.17
C THR A 536 -21.79 19.43 -18.45
N THR A 537 -20.77 18.64 -18.80
CA THR A 537 -20.35 17.50 -17.99
C THR A 537 -19.89 18.04 -16.63
N MET A 538 -20.60 17.67 -15.57
CA MET A 538 -20.17 17.98 -14.20
C MET A 538 -18.84 17.26 -13.94
N GLN A 539 -17.77 18.01 -13.65
CA GLN A 539 -16.56 17.51 -13.03
C GLN A 539 -16.90 16.95 -11.64
N ASP A 540 -16.07 16.04 -11.12
CA ASP A 540 -16.32 15.38 -9.85
C ASP A 540 -16.74 16.37 -8.74
N ALA A 541 -17.84 16.03 -8.04
CA ALA A 541 -18.36 16.87 -6.98
C ALA A 541 -17.35 16.96 -5.83
N ILE A 542 -17.00 18.18 -5.43
CA ILE A 542 -16.17 18.43 -4.23
C ILE A 542 -17.05 18.48 -2.97
N THR A 543 -16.48 18.12 -1.83
CA THR A 543 -17.18 18.20 -0.54
C THR A 543 -17.23 19.64 -0.02
N ILE A 544 -18.16 19.94 0.88
CA ILE A 544 -18.22 21.24 1.57
C ILE A 544 -16.93 21.53 2.37
N ASP A 545 -16.26 20.49 2.85
CA ASP A 545 -15.00 20.65 3.58
C ASP A 545 -13.83 20.95 2.66
N ASP A 546 -13.83 20.46 1.41
CA ASP A 546 -12.87 20.88 0.39
C ASP A 546 -13.09 22.35 0.02
N PHE A 547 -14.35 22.79 -0.14
CA PHE A 547 -14.66 24.19 -0.39
C PHE A 547 -14.23 25.10 0.76
N LYS A 548 -14.43 24.70 2.02
CA LYS A 548 -13.99 25.47 3.21
C LYS A 548 -12.48 25.65 3.32
N ARG A 549 -11.68 24.82 2.65
CA ARG A 549 -10.22 25.01 2.59
C ARG A 549 -9.80 26.18 1.70
N LEU A 550 -10.66 26.57 0.77
CA LEU A 550 -10.40 27.70 -0.11
C LEU A 550 -10.66 29.02 0.65
N GLN A 551 -9.66 29.90 0.72
CA GLN A 551 -9.83 31.22 1.29
C GLN A 551 -10.05 32.23 0.15
N ILE A 552 -11.32 32.42 -0.22
CA ILE A 552 -11.70 33.39 -1.23
C ILE A 552 -12.09 34.71 -0.52
N ARG A 553 -11.44 35.82 -0.92
CA ARG A 553 -11.71 37.15 -0.38
C ARG A 553 -12.00 38.15 -1.50
N ILE A 554 -12.81 39.15 -1.22
CA ILE A 554 -12.99 40.28 -2.14
C ILE A 554 -11.80 41.21 -1.97
N ALA A 555 -11.10 41.48 -3.08
CA ALA A 555 -9.98 42.39 -3.13
C ALA A 555 -10.29 43.59 -4.05
N THR A 556 -9.78 44.78 -3.71
CA THR A 556 -9.86 45.95 -4.56
C THR A 556 -8.57 46.08 -5.38
N VAL A 557 -8.67 46.21 -6.68
CA VAL A 557 -7.51 46.44 -7.56
C VAL A 557 -7.02 47.89 -7.38
N THR A 558 -5.84 48.05 -6.81
CA THR A 558 -5.23 49.37 -6.56
C THR A 558 -4.30 49.83 -7.70
N ALA A 559 -3.70 48.89 -8.44
CA ALA A 559 -2.93 49.15 -9.63
C ALA A 559 -2.96 47.97 -10.61
N ALA A 560 -2.83 48.23 -11.89
CA ALA A 560 -2.70 47.25 -12.96
C ALA A 560 -1.65 47.69 -13.97
N GLU A 561 -0.76 46.77 -14.34
CA GLU A 561 0.37 47.03 -15.27
C GLU A 561 0.54 45.87 -16.25
N PRO A 562 0.88 46.12 -17.53
CA PRO A 562 1.26 45.06 -18.45
C PRO A 562 2.53 44.33 -18.00
N VAL A 563 2.55 43.01 -18.11
CA VAL A 563 3.77 42.23 -17.84
C VAL A 563 4.75 42.35 -19.02
N PRO A 564 6.02 42.77 -18.80
CA PRO A 564 7.00 42.92 -19.87
C PRO A 564 7.13 41.63 -20.72
N LYS A 565 7.16 41.80 -22.03
CA LYS A 565 7.27 40.71 -23.02
C LYS A 565 6.11 39.71 -23.01
N SER A 566 4.93 40.13 -22.55
CA SER A 566 3.69 39.34 -22.64
C SER A 566 2.56 40.22 -23.19
N THR A 567 1.79 39.66 -24.12
CA THR A 567 0.57 40.31 -24.66
C THR A 567 -0.69 39.83 -23.92
N LYS A 568 -0.57 38.80 -23.07
CA LYS A 568 -1.70 38.12 -22.42
C LYS A 568 -1.80 38.38 -20.92
N LEU A 569 -0.73 38.87 -20.28
CA LEU A 569 -0.63 38.96 -18.84
C LEU A 569 -0.66 40.39 -18.33
N LEU A 570 -1.44 40.61 -17.28
CA LEU A 570 -1.42 41.82 -16.45
C LEU A 570 -0.92 41.49 -15.05
N LYS A 571 -0.08 42.37 -14.49
CA LYS A 571 0.26 42.36 -13.06
C LYS A 571 -0.75 43.26 -12.37
N LEU A 572 -1.43 42.71 -11.36
CA LEU A 572 -2.41 43.44 -10.54
C LEU A 572 -1.87 43.59 -9.12
N THR A 573 -1.97 44.79 -8.57
CA THR A 573 -1.76 45.05 -7.14
C THR A 573 -3.13 45.15 -6.47
N LEU A 574 -3.33 44.40 -5.42
CA LEU A 574 -4.63 44.21 -4.76
C LEU A 574 -4.56 44.64 -3.31
N ASP A 575 -5.56 45.36 -2.83
CA ASP A 575 -5.85 45.53 -1.40
C ASP A 575 -6.82 44.41 -0.94
N VAL A 576 -6.38 43.62 0.01
CA VAL A 576 -7.14 42.48 0.58
C VAL A 576 -7.51 42.73 2.04
N GLY A 577 -7.89 43.96 2.37
CA GLY A 577 -8.28 44.36 3.73
C GLY A 577 -7.10 44.76 4.61
N GLY A 578 -6.27 45.68 4.09
CA GLY A 578 -5.06 46.18 4.76
C GLY A 578 -3.79 45.40 4.44
N GLU A 579 -3.90 44.27 3.74
CA GLU A 579 -2.78 43.51 3.16
C GLU A 579 -2.71 43.79 1.66
N THR A 580 -1.52 44.17 1.15
CA THR A 580 -1.28 44.37 -0.29
C THR A 580 -0.71 43.09 -0.90
N ARG A 581 -1.32 42.57 -1.97
CA ARG A 581 -0.84 41.41 -2.72
C ARG A 581 -0.63 41.69 -4.18
N THR A 582 0.32 41.01 -4.76
CA THR A 582 0.55 41.04 -6.22
C THR A 582 0.06 39.75 -6.84
N ILE A 583 -0.73 39.83 -7.91
CA ILE A 583 -1.11 38.65 -8.72
C ILE A 583 -0.81 38.91 -10.19
N VAL A 584 -0.58 37.83 -10.95
CA VAL A 584 -0.43 37.86 -12.41
C VAL A 584 -1.61 37.13 -13.03
N ALA A 585 -2.37 37.80 -13.87
CA ALA A 585 -3.58 37.30 -14.49
C ALA A 585 -3.54 37.34 -16.02
N GLY A 586 -4.06 36.28 -16.66
CA GLY A 586 -4.08 36.14 -18.14
C GLY A 586 -5.29 36.82 -18.78
N ILE A 587 -5.47 38.11 -18.54
CA ILE A 587 -6.67 38.87 -18.95
C ILE A 587 -6.33 40.12 -19.81
N ALA A 588 -5.08 40.27 -20.27
CA ALA A 588 -4.67 41.45 -21.04
C ALA A 588 -5.29 41.52 -22.45
N GLU A 589 -5.86 40.43 -22.95
CA GLU A 589 -6.60 40.40 -24.21
C GLU A 589 -8.05 40.90 -24.04
N ASP A 590 -8.58 40.87 -22.82
CA ASP A 590 -9.97 41.21 -22.52
C ASP A 590 -10.12 42.54 -21.76
N TYR A 591 -9.09 42.97 -21.00
CA TYR A 591 -9.14 44.15 -20.16
C TYR A 591 -7.87 45.00 -20.27
N THR A 592 -8.07 46.32 -20.31
CA THR A 592 -6.97 47.30 -20.15
C THR A 592 -6.74 47.61 -18.67
N PRO A 593 -5.51 48.01 -18.25
CA PRO A 593 -5.22 48.40 -16.88
C PRO A 593 -6.21 49.40 -16.27
N ASP A 594 -6.59 50.43 -17.02
CA ASP A 594 -7.53 51.47 -16.55
C ASP A 594 -8.93 50.96 -16.26
N GLN A 595 -9.35 49.87 -16.91
CA GLN A 595 -10.66 49.24 -16.66
C GLN A 595 -10.70 48.41 -15.38
N LEU A 596 -9.54 48.11 -14.80
CA LEU A 596 -9.40 47.22 -13.65
C LEU A 596 -9.24 47.97 -12.32
N VAL A 597 -8.53 49.09 -12.34
CA VAL A 597 -8.26 49.90 -11.15
C VAL A 597 -9.58 50.35 -10.50
N GLY A 598 -9.72 50.18 -9.21
CA GLY A 598 -10.92 50.50 -8.42
C GLY A 598 -11.98 49.38 -8.40
N LYS A 599 -11.87 48.35 -9.23
CA LYS A 599 -12.82 47.25 -9.22
C LYS A 599 -12.58 46.28 -8.05
N GLN A 600 -13.66 45.74 -7.53
CA GLN A 600 -13.65 44.68 -6.54
C GLN A 600 -13.85 43.31 -7.20
N ILE A 601 -12.94 42.40 -6.93
CA ILE A 601 -12.91 41.03 -7.52
C ILE A 601 -12.69 39.96 -6.47
N PRO A 602 -13.28 38.77 -6.61
CA PRO A 602 -12.96 37.63 -5.74
C PRO A 602 -11.59 37.05 -6.08
N VAL A 603 -10.78 36.83 -5.04
CA VAL A 603 -9.42 36.31 -5.16
C VAL A 603 -9.20 35.17 -4.19
N LEU A 604 -8.66 34.04 -4.66
CA LEU A 604 -8.21 32.94 -3.85
C LEU A 604 -6.83 33.29 -3.26
N VAL A 605 -6.74 33.49 -1.95
CA VAL A 605 -5.58 34.07 -1.27
C VAL A 605 -4.67 33.05 -0.57
N ASN A 606 -5.07 31.80 -0.48
CA ASN A 606 -4.27 30.74 0.13
C ASN A 606 -3.65 29.75 -0.87
N LEU A 607 -3.37 30.20 -2.08
CA LEU A 607 -2.53 29.48 -3.04
C LEU A 607 -1.05 29.66 -2.71
N GLN A 608 -0.24 28.63 -2.99
CA GLN A 608 1.21 28.79 -2.94
C GLN A 608 1.67 29.83 -3.96
N PRO A 609 2.53 30.77 -3.58
CA PRO A 609 3.05 31.77 -4.51
C PRO A 609 3.74 31.13 -5.72
N ALA A 610 3.43 31.62 -6.92
CA ALA A 610 3.99 31.14 -8.18
C ALA A 610 4.82 32.22 -8.87
N LEU A 611 6.00 31.87 -9.40
CA LEU A 611 6.83 32.78 -10.16
C LEU A 611 6.41 32.78 -11.66
N ILE A 612 5.73 33.83 -12.10
CA ILE A 612 5.21 33.96 -13.45
C ILE A 612 5.98 35.10 -14.15
N ARG A 613 6.78 34.79 -15.16
CA ARG A 613 7.60 35.75 -15.91
C ARG A 613 8.47 36.67 -15.03
N GLY A 614 8.99 36.14 -13.92
CA GLY A 614 9.84 36.86 -12.96
C GLY A 614 9.09 37.70 -11.93
N ILE A 615 7.74 37.61 -11.89
CA ILE A 615 6.89 38.27 -10.90
C ILE A 615 6.27 37.18 -10.00
N VAL A 616 6.35 37.38 -8.71
CA VAL A 616 5.70 36.47 -7.73
C VAL A 616 4.20 36.77 -7.72
N SER A 617 3.37 35.78 -8.06
CA SER A 617 1.92 35.85 -7.98
C SER A 617 1.47 35.18 -6.69
N GLU A 618 0.79 35.93 -5.80
CA GLU A 618 0.43 35.52 -4.43
C GLU A 618 -1.07 35.19 -4.29
N GLY A 619 -1.69 34.76 -5.36
CA GLY A 619 -3.09 34.37 -5.40
C GLY A 619 -3.61 34.26 -6.83
N MET A 620 -4.89 33.95 -6.97
CA MET A 620 -5.57 33.79 -8.25
C MET A 620 -6.94 34.48 -8.21
N MET A 621 -7.20 35.38 -9.15
CA MET A 621 -8.54 35.96 -9.32
C MET A 621 -9.50 34.95 -9.94
N LEU A 622 -10.79 35.07 -9.62
CA LEU A 622 -11.85 34.28 -10.24
C LEU A 622 -12.54 35.09 -11.34
N ALA A 623 -12.70 34.48 -12.50
CA ALA A 623 -13.43 35.03 -13.62
C ALA A 623 -14.28 33.92 -14.26
N ALA A 624 -15.39 34.28 -14.91
CA ALA A 624 -16.12 33.35 -15.74
C ALA A 624 -15.43 33.21 -17.10
N ASP A 625 -15.34 32.01 -17.62
CA ASP A 625 -14.88 31.76 -18.99
C ASP A 625 -16.10 31.77 -19.93
N VAL A 626 -16.09 32.65 -20.91
CA VAL A 626 -17.12 32.74 -21.94
C VAL A 626 -16.43 32.69 -23.30
N ASP A 627 -16.49 31.53 -23.94
CA ASP A 627 -15.86 31.29 -25.26
C ASP A 627 -14.36 31.63 -25.29
N GLY A 628 -13.63 31.26 -24.21
CA GLY A 628 -12.20 31.51 -24.07
C GLY A 628 -11.84 32.95 -23.68
N ARG A 629 -12.81 33.79 -23.31
CA ARG A 629 -12.63 35.15 -22.81
C ARG A 629 -12.94 35.22 -21.32
N ALA A 630 -12.11 35.94 -20.59
CA ALA A 630 -12.29 36.14 -19.16
C ALA A 630 -13.34 37.23 -18.89
N VAL A 631 -14.41 36.90 -18.15
CA VAL A 631 -15.40 37.87 -17.66
C VAL A 631 -15.25 37.97 -16.14
N LEU A 632 -14.92 39.18 -15.65
CA LEU A 632 -14.71 39.41 -14.22
C LEU A 632 -15.99 39.19 -13.40
N LEU A 633 -15.84 38.52 -12.26
CA LEU A 633 -16.87 38.46 -11.24
C LEU A 633 -16.77 39.66 -10.31
N HIS A 634 -17.91 40.24 -9.93
CA HIS A 634 -18.00 41.38 -9.03
C HIS A 634 -19.03 41.15 -7.95
N PRO A 635 -18.85 41.68 -6.72
CA PRO A 635 -19.97 41.77 -5.77
C PRO A 635 -21.04 42.72 -6.34
N ASP A 636 -22.30 42.45 -6.06
CA ASP A 636 -23.47 43.25 -6.53
C ASP A 636 -23.47 44.67 -5.96
N ARG A 637 -22.72 44.91 -4.90
CA ARG A 637 -22.54 46.20 -4.22
C ARG A 637 -21.14 46.24 -3.60
N GLU A 638 -20.61 47.42 -3.31
CA GLU A 638 -19.33 47.57 -2.62
C GLU A 638 -19.36 46.91 -1.24
N VAL A 639 -18.30 46.19 -0.95
CA VAL A 639 -18.04 45.53 0.36
C VAL A 639 -16.65 45.92 0.84
N PRO A 640 -16.35 45.86 2.14
CA PRO A 640 -14.98 46.09 2.62
C PRO A 640 -13.98 45.12 1.97
N SER A 641 -12.82 45.64 1.49
CA SER A 641 -11.73 44.80 1.02
C SER A 641 -11.36 43.78 2.09
N GLY A 642 -11.07 42.53 1.69
CA GLY A 642 -10.80 41.41 2.61
C GLY A 642 -12.05 40.65 3.04
N SER A 643 -13.27 41.04 2.65
CA SER A 643 -14.51 40.31 2.93
C SER A 643 -14.44 38.87 2.44
N THR A 644 -14.81 37.92 3.28
CA THR A 644 -14.76 36.48 2.96
C THR A 644 -15.93 36.10 2.06
N VAL A 645 -15.67 35.38 0.98
CA VAL A 645 -16.67 34.71 0.15
C VAL A 645 -16.93 33.31 0.75
N ARG A 646 -18.22 33.00 0.98
CA ARG A 646 -18.65 31.73 1.62
C ARG A 646 -19.56 30.96 0.69
#